data_d7247b58a11a055544f582a6b5cce5c7
#
_entry.id   d7247b58a11a055544f582a6b5cce5c7
#
_cell.length_a   1.000
_cell.length_b   1.000
_cell.length_c   1.000
_cell.angle_alpha   90.00
_cell.angle_beta   90.00
_cell.angle_gamma   90.00
#
_symmetry.space_group_name_H-M   'P 1'
#
loop_
_entity.id
_entity.type
_entity.pdbx_description
1 polymer ?
#
loop_
_entity_poly.entity_id
_entity_poly.type
_entity_poly.pdbx_seq_one_letter_code
_entity_poly.pdbx_strand_id
1 'polypeptide(L)'
;MKIYNTLTRRVEEIVPLEPDTIKMYSCGPTVYRYIHIGNLRTFTMADWIRRAFQYRGYNVLHVKNITDVGHMRQEMVDRGEDKMLAQARKEGKTSLEIAQFYTDAFHEDEAKLNILPANIFPRATQHIPEMITIIEGLLAKGIAYEVNGYVYYDIKRFPGYGKLSGNQLENMLAGVREGVDRDRHNPEDFPLWKPAEPDREMAWDSPWGRGFPGWHIECSAMSMKYLGEHFDLHTGGVDNIFPHHEDEIAQSEGFTGEPFVNYWVHAQHLLADGQKMAKSTGNAYTCSEIEARGFDPMALRYFYTTALYRSRLNFTFRALQAAQTSLERLRDMAYQLYLASDRAHVFTEEPVKNSPWRDAFLREVENDLNIPRAMAVVWGMLRSNEYDATTRIRLLLDADRILGFDLRGYLQSDRPEKKLDPQTYLASVSTEIAGQVREREGLRQHSNYPQADNVRNELHAEGYDVRDTRNGTLVLPRRPEDEFTIISSSSGVTDSTRQSDQYEFSVNLLAHNSREDLERCIKSICLHGSQHKLELVIIDNGSTDDTLPFLQQLARNDNLTGEDGQHIGLQVLFADHNMGFAAGRNATMRASLGHSIILMDTSIEVTGDIWTPLEQTLADESVGVAGPFGLVSSDLREFQEATGTDADAIEGYLMAFRRELLPEVGWIDEKFRFYRLMDIYFSFFFKTSGYRVVTTPVVAERVEKHPHREWYSLSEDERTTKSKKNYDIFRDRWHHGESLLVANFNPQQMWRGHDHVHHLEGTHTHSAKELPHAGTMHTHTHQHWPDHSHEHPHYHNV
;
A
#
# COMPACT_ATOMS: atom_id res chain seq x y z
N MET A 1 -14.73 2.48 -30.41
CA MET A 1 -14.29 2.62 -29.00
C MET A 1 -13.29 3.72 -28.91
N LYS A 2 -13.46 4.63 -27.94
CA LYS A 2 -12.50 5.71 -27.68
C LYS A 2 -11.63 5.34 -26.48
N ILE A 3 -10.35 5.72 -26.51
CA ILE A 3 -9.40 5.49 -25.41
C ILE A 3 -8.44 6.68 -25.29
N TYR A 4 -7.99 6.96 -24.08
CA TYR A 4 -6.94 7.95 -23.88
C TYR A 4 -5.60 7.43 -24.36
N ASN A 5 -5.06 8.07 -25.38
CA ASN A 5 -3.74 7.75 -25.94
C ASN A 5 -2.67 8.61 -25.25
N THR A 6 -1.75 7.97 -24.53
CA THR A 6 -0.67 8.67 -23.82
C THR A 6 0.26 9.42 -24.76
N LEU A 7 0.45 8.92 -25.97
CA LEU A 7 1.33 9.55 -26.98
C LEU A 7 0.80 10.92 -27.42
N THR A 8 -0.51 10.99 -27.72
CA THR A 8 -1.15 12.24 -28.19
C THR A 8 -1.76 13.05 -27.05
N ARG A 9 -1.88 12.44 -25.84
CA ARG A 9 -2.53 13.02 -24.65
C ARG A 9 -4.00 13.40 -24.86
N ARG A 10 -4.69 12.65 -25.72
CA ARG A 10 -6.10 12.86 -26.07
C ARG A 10 -6.88 11.55 -26.00
N VAL A 11 -8.20 11.69 -25.83
CA VAL A 11 -9.13 10.58 -26.01
C VAL A 11 -9.43 10.48 -27.52
N GLU A 12 -9.06 9.36 -28.14
CA GLU A 12 -9.14 9.13 -29.58
C GLU A 12 -9.95 7.88 -29.88
N GLU A 13 -10.57 7.85 -31.03
CA GLU A 13 -11.23 6.65 -31.52
C GLU A 13 -10.18 5.66 -32.05
N ILE A 14 -10.25 4.43 -31.58
CA ILE A 14 -9.37 3.37 -32.06
C ILE A 14 -9.85 2.92 -33.41
N VAL A 15 -8.96 3.08 -34.41
CA VAL A 15 -9.11 2.58 -35.77
C VAL A 15 -8.12 1.46 -35.96
N PRO A 16 -8.56 0.21 -36.10
CA PRO A 16 -7.68 -0.93 -36.27
C PRO A 16 -6.88 -0.83 -37.59
N LEU A 17 -5.63 -1.31 -37.55
CA LEU A 17 -4.79 -1.43 -38.76
C LEU A 17 -5.30 -2.51 -39.72
N GLU A 18 -5.87 -3.57 -39.17
CA GLU A 18 -6.47 -4.66 -39.97
C GLU A 18 -7.98 -4.67 -39.73
N PRO A 19 -8.82 -4.83 -40.74
CA PRO A 19 -10.26 -4.96 -40.55
C PRO A 19 -10.59 -6.09 -39.57
N ASP A 20 -11.50 -5.82 -38.64
CA ASP A 20 -12.03 -6.79 -37.64
C ASP A 20 -10.98 -7.44 -36.72
N THR A 21 -9.75 -6.95 -36.73
CA THR A 21 -8.67 -7.46 -35.86
C THR A 21 -8.01 -6.32 -35.07
N ILE A 22 -7.78 -6.54 -33.77
CA ILE A 22 -6.99 -5.68 -32.88
C ILE A 22 -5.73 -6.43 -32.47
N LYS A 23 -4.57 -5.86 -32.76
CA LYS A 23 -3.27 -6.34 -32.30
C LYS A 23 -2.85 -5.60 -31.05
N MET A 24 -2.73 -6.33 -29.94
CA MET A 24 -2.51 -5.75 -28.62
C MET A 24 -1.30 -6.39 -27.93
N TYR A 25 -0.39 -5.56 -27.44
CA TYR A 25 0.72 -5.97 -26.60
C TYR A 25 0.53 -5.44 -25.18
N SER A 26 0.89 -6.24 -24.19
CA SER A 26 0.93 -5.83 -22.79
C SER A 26 2.28 -6.18 -22.19
N CYS A 27 2.97 -5.23 -21.55
CA CYS A 27 4.13 -5.55 -20.75
C CYS A 27 3.73 -6.49 -19.62
N GLY A 28 4.32 -7.69 -19.62
CA GLY A 28 4.12 -8.70 -18.61
C GLY A 28 5.05 -8.56 -17.40
N PRO A 29 5.06 -9.51 -16.47
CA PRO A 29 5.89 -9.44 -15.28
C PRO A 29 7.34 -9.85 -15.52
N THR A 30 8.25 -9.32 -14.70
CA THR A 30 9.56 -9.92 -14.46
C THR A 30 9.41 -10.98 -13.38
N VAL A 31 9.64 -12.24 -13.74
CA VAL A 31 9.26 -13.41 -12.94
C VAL A 31 10.33 -13.87 -11.95
N TYR A 32 10.76 -12.99 -11.07
CA TYR A 32 11.66 -13.29 -9.94
C TYR A 32 10.96 -13.24 -8.58
N ARG A 33 9.69 -12.85 -8.53
CA ARG A 33 8.87 -12.73 -7.32
C ARG A 33 7.38 -12.70 -7.66
N TYR A 34 6.53 -12.88 -6.63
CA TYR A 34 5.09 -12.62 -6.78
C TYR A 34 4.83 -11.19 -7.24
N ILE A 35 3.87 -11.06 -8.16
CA ILE A 35 3.32 -9.75 -8.54
C ILE A 35 2.49 -9.19 -7.38
N HIS A 36 2.31 -7.87 -7.36
CA HIS A 36 1.46 -7.23 -6.37
C HIS A 36 0.13 -6.79 -7.01
N ILE A 37 -0.86 -6.49 -6.17
CA ILE A 37 -2.21 -6.09 -6.60
C ILE A 37 -2.21 -4.85 -7.52
N GLY A 38 -1.18 -3.99 -7.48
CA GLY A 38 -1.01 -2.89 -8.43
C GLY A 38 -0.73 -3.35 -9.86
N ASN A 39 0.02 -4.46 -10.05
CA ASN A 39 0.22 -5.07 -11.36
C ASN A 39 -1.08 -5.68 -11.88
N LEU A 40 -1.83 -6.38 -11.02
CA LEU A 40 -3.13 -6.95 -11.36
C LEU A 40 -4.13 -5.89 -11.83
N ARG A 41 -4.08 -4.66 -11.30
CA ARG A 41 -4.88 -3.53 -11.80
C ARG A 41 -4.56 -3.20 -13.26
N THR A 42 -3.29 -3.18 -13.62
CA THR A 42 -2.84 -2.94 -15.01
C THR A 42 -3.32 -4.06 -15.95
N PHE A 43 -3.18 -5.31 -15.52
CA PHE A 43 -3.63 -6.45 -16.31
C PHE A 43 -5.17 -6.52 -16.42
N THR A 44 -5.89 -6.10 -15.37
CA THR A 44 -7.36 -5.98 -15.41
C THR A 44 -7.81 -4.90 -16.40
N MET A 45 -7.12 -3.77 -16.47
CA MET A 45 -7.38 -2.75 -17.51
C MET A 45 -7.21 -3.33 -18.92
N ALA A 46 -6.11 -4.03 -19.16
CA ALA A 46 -5.87 -4.69 -20.46
C ALA A 46 -6.95 -5.74 -20.79
N ASP A 47 -7.42 -6.50 -19.80
CA ASP A 47 -8.51 -7.45 -19.94
C ASP A 47 -9.84 -6.75 -20.31
N TRP A 48 -10.17 -5.63 -19.69
CA TRP A 48 -11.39 -4.87 -20.05
C TRP A 48 -11.32 -4.31 -21.47
N ILE A 49 -10.17 -3.82 -21.92
CA ILE A 49 -9.97 -3.39 -23.32
C ILE A 49 -10.22 -4.57 -24.25
N ARG A 50 -9.59 -5.71 -23.99
CA ARG A 50 -9.75 -6.93 -24.79
C ARG A 50 -11.19 -7.37 -24.85
N ARG A 51 -11.87 -7.49 -23.69
CA ARG A 51 -13.28 -7.91 -23.61
C ARG A 51 -14.22 -6.96 -24.32
N ALA A 52 -13.97 -5.65 -24.25
CA ALA A 52 -14.78 -4.65 -24.94
C ALA A 52 -14.71 -4.80 -26.46
N PHE A 53 -13.51 -5.05 -27.03
CA PHE A 53 -13.34 -5.31 -28.46
C PHE A 53 -13.95 -6.65 -28.87
N GLN A 54 -13.72 -7.72 -28.09
CA GLN A 54 -14.32 -9.03 -28.37
C GLN A 54 -15.86 -8.99 -28.30
N TYR A 55 -16.41 -8.20 -27.36
CA TYR A 55 -17.85 -7.99 -27.28
C TYR A 55 -18.42 -7.33 -28.53
N ARG A 56 -17.67 -6.46 -29.19
CA ARG A 56 -18.02 -5.84 -30.48
C ARG A 56 -17.75 -6.72 -31.69
N GLY A 57 -17.25 -7.92 -31.49
CA GLY A 57 -16.99 -8.91 -32.55
C GLY A 57 -15.60 -8.83 -33.18
N TYR A 58 -14.70 -7.99 -32.65
CA TYR A 58 -13.31 -7.98 -33.10
C TYR A 58 -12.57 -9.23 -32.65
N ASN A 59 -11.73 -9.75 -33.55
CA ASN A 59 -10.67 -10.68 -33.15
C ASN A 59 -9.54 -9.91 -32.46
N VAL A 60 -9.17 -10.30 -31.25
CA VAL A 60 -8.09 -9.63 -30.50
C VAL A 60 -6.91 -10.58 -30.38
N LEU A 61 -5.81 -10.26 -31.08
CA LEU A 61 -4.54 -10.95 -30.90
C LEU A 61 -3.76 -10.27 -29.78
N HIS A 62 -3.84 -10.84 -28.57
CA HIS A 62 -3.19 -10.31 -27.36
C HIS A 62 -1.90 -11.07 -27.08
N VAL A 63 -0.79 -10.35 -27.03
CA VAL A 63 0.53 -10.84 -26.66
C VAL A 63 0.94 -10.22 -25.33
N LYS A 64 1.40 -11.02 -24.37
CA LYS A 64 1.89 -10.57 -23.07
C LYS A 64 3.19 -11.30 -22.76
N ASN A 65 4.28 -10.58 -22.60
CA ASN A 65 5.58 -11.21 -22.39
C ASN A 65 5.78 -11.74 -20.97
N ILE A 66 6.72 -12.66 -20.85
CA ILE A 66 7.31 -13.11 -19.60
C ILE A 66 8.80 -12.72 -19.64
N THR A 67 9.20 -11.76 -18.82
CA THR A 67 10.61 -11.39 -18.63
C THR A 67 11.26 -12.37 -17.67
N ASP A 68 11.87 -13.40 -18.24
CA ASP A 68 12.58 -14.48 -17.52
C ASP A 68 14.11 -14.37 -17.63
N VAL A 69 14.61 -13.24 -18.11
CA VAL A 69 16.02 -12.83 -18.05
C VAL A 69 16.25 -11.98 -16.82
N GLY A 70 17.39 -12.16 -16.14
CA GLY A 70 17.74 -11.39 -14.98
C GLY A 70 18.24 -9.98 -15.33
N HIS A 71 17.74 -8.99 -14.57
CA HIS A 71 18.11 -7.58 -14.75
C HIS A 71 18.60 -6.96 -13.44
N MET A 72 19.49 -5.97 -13.54
CA MET A 72 20.08 -5.27 -12.40
C MET A 72 19.04 -4.50 -11.58
N ARG A 73 19.26 -4.32 -10.28
CA ARG A 73 18.36 -3.58 -9.40
C ARG A 73 18.19 -2.11 -9.79
N GLN A 74 19.25 -1.49 -10.28
CA GLN A 74 19.29 -0.09 -10.72
C GLN A 74 19.65 -0.03 -12.20
N GLU A 75 18.70 -0.36 -13.06
CA GLU A 75 18.93 -0.47 -14.51
C GLU A 75 19.37 0.82 -15.19
N MET A 76 18.85 1.98 -14.76
CA MET A 76 19.24 3.29 -15.31
C MET A 76 20.74 3.59 -15.15
N VAL A 77 21.36 3.08 -14.09
CA VAL A 77 22.81 3.25 -13.81
C VAL A 77 23.59 1.95 -13.91
N ASP A 78 22.94 0.87 -14.34
CA ASP A 78 23.50 -0.49 -14.51
C ASP A 78 24.27 -1.00 -13.29
N ARG A 79 23.66 -0.82 -12.10
CA ARG A 79 24.28 -1.17 -10.80
C ARG A 79 23.38 -2.07 -9.96
N GLY A 80 24.03 -2.78 -9.06
CA GLY A 80 23.40 -3.68 -8.09
C GLY A 80 23.37 -5.14 -8.58
N GLU A 81 22.93 -6.03 -7.70
CA GLU A 81 22.84 -7.45 -8.00
C GLU A 81 21.68 -7.76 -8.94
N ASP A 82 21.85 -8.73 -9.83
CA ASP A 82 20.77 -9.27 -10.65
C ASP A 82 19.64 -9.83 -9.81
N LYS A 83 18.43 -9.36 -10.05
CA LYS A 83 17.22 -9.69 -9.26
C LYS A 83 16.90 -11.19 -9.29
N MET A 84 17.08 -11.83 -10.45
CA MET A 84 16.78 -13.27 -10.63
C MET A 84 17.82 -14.12 -9.94
N LEU A 85 19.11 -13.83 -10.13
CA LEU A 85 20.22 -14.54 -9.49
C LEU A 85 20.17 -14.38 -7.96
N ALA A 86 19.86 -13.17 -7.46
CA ALA A 86 19.70 -12.93 -6.04
C ALA A 86 18.58 -13.77 -5.42
N GLN A 87 17.44 -13.86 -6.11
CA GLN A 87 16.31 -14.67 -5.64
C GLN A 87 16.63 -16.18 -5.74
N ALA A 88 17.29 -16.63 -6.81
CA ALA A 88 17.70 -18.01 -6.99
C ALA A 88 18.63 -18.46 -5.86
N ARG A 89 19.64 -17.67 -5.51
CA ARG A 89 20.54 -17.93 -4.38
C ARG A 89 19.79 -17.99 -3.04
N LYS A 90 18.85 -17.06 -2.84
CA LYS A 90 18.05 -16.99 -1.61
C LYS A 90 17.20 -18.24 -1.42
N GLU A 91 16.62 -18.79 -2.48
CA GLU A 91 15.73 -19.94 -2.45
C GLU A 91 16.46 -21.29 -2.69
N GLY A 92 17.76 -21.28 -2.99
CA GLY A 92 18.53 -22.48 -3.30
C GLY A 92 18.08 -23.18 -4.59
N LYS A 93 17.59 -22.40 -5.57
CA LYS A 93 17.06 -22.86 -6.86
C LYS A 93 17.89 -22.30 -8.01
N THR A 94 17.72 -22.85 -9.19
CA THR A 94 18.23 -22.27 -10.44
C THR A 94 17.39 -21.08 -10.88
N SER A 95 17.94 -20.18 -11.71
CA SER A 95 17.21 -19.03 -12.26
C SER A 95 16.01 -19.48 -13.09
N LEU A 96 16.09 -20.59 -13.80
CA LEU A 96 14.98 -21.15 -14.59
C LEU A 96 13.86 -21.70 -13.71
N GLU A 97 14.18 -22.37 -12.61
CA GLU A 97 13.18 -22.84 -11.65
C GLU A 97 12.44 -21.67 -10.98
N ILE A 98 13.17 -20.61 -10.64
CA ILE A 98 12.57 -19.37 -10.11
C ILE A 98 11.63 -18.75 -11.15
N ALA A 99 12.09 -18.58 -12.40
CA ALA A 99 11.29 -18.02 -13.47
C ALA A 99 10.02 -18.82 -13.73
N GLN A 100 10.12 -20.17 -13.74
CA GLN A 100 8.93 -21.01 -13.93
C GLN A 100 7.96 -20.91 -12.76
N PHE A 101 8.45 -21.01 -11.53
CA PHE A 101 7.62 -20.92 -10.33
C PHE A 101 6.80 -19.62 -10.27
N TYR A 102 7.44 -18.47 -10.50
CA TYR A 102 6.74 -17.19 -10.47
C TYR A 102 5.90 -16.92 -11.72
N THR A 103 6.19 -17.58 -12.85
CA THR A 103 5.31 -17.58 -14.02
C THR A 103 4.00 -18.31 -13.72
N ASP A 104 4.07 -19.47 -13.09
CA ASP A 104 2.88 -20.24 -12.72
C ASP A 104 2.04 -19.47 -11.69
N ALA A 105 2.67 -18.89 -10.66
CA ALA A 105 2.01 -18.04 -9.69
C ALA A 105 1.33 -16.81 -10.32
N PHE A 106 1.96 -16.20 -11.32
CA PHE A 106 1.39 -15.10 -12.08
C PHE A 106 0.10 -15.52 -12.81
N HIS A 107 0.12 -16.67 -13.49
CA HIS A 107 -1.06 -17.18 -14.20
C HIS A 107 -2.20 -17.54 -13.23
N GLU A 108 -1.87 -18.10 -12.06
CA GLU A 108 -2.86 -18.34 -11.00
C GLU A 108 -3.52 -17.06 -10.52
N ASP A 109 -2.74 -16.01 -10.27
CA ASP A 109 -3.25 -14.71 -9.81
C ASP A 109 -4.15 -14.06 -10.88
N GLU A 110 -3.79 -14.12 -12.17
CA GLU A 110 -4.66 -13.66 -13.26
C GLU A 110 -5.98 -14.46 -13.32
N ALA A 111 -5.91 -15.79 -13.18
CA ALA A 111 -7.09 -16.66 -13.21
C ALA A 111 -8.04 -16.36 -12.03
N LYS A 112 -7.51 -16.10 -10.82
CA LYS A 112 -8.31 -15.73 -9.65
C LYS A 112 -9.13 -14.45 -9.86
N LEU A 113 -8.63 -13.53 -10.67
CA LEU A 113 -9.35 -12.31 -11.05
C LEU A 113 -10.12 -12.45 -12.36
N ASN A 114 -10.27 -13.67 -12.92
CA ASN A 114 -10.91 -13.92 -14.21
C ASN A 114 -10.35 -13.04 -15.35
N ILE A 115 -9.04 -12.79 -15.35
CA ILE A 115 -8.34 -12.13 -16.45
C ILE A 115 -8.16 -13.17 -17.56
N LEU A 116 -8.56 -12.84 -18.76
CA LEU A 116 -8.43 -13.74 -19.91
C LEU A 116 -6.94 -13.97 -20.24
N PRO A 117 -6.46 -15.22 -20.35
CA PRO A 117 -5.08 -15.48 -20.72
C PRO A 117 -4.78 -14.88 -22.08
N ALA A 118 -3.62 -14.26 -22.24
CA ALA A 118 -3.19 -13.76 -23.54
C ALA A 118 -3.11 -14.90 -24.57
N ASN A 119 -3.21 -14.58 -25.85
CA ASN A 119 -3.10 -15.60 -26.90
C ASN A 119 -1.70 -16.18 -26.97
N ILE A 120 -0.70 -15.36 -26.66
CA ILE A 120 0.73 -15.74 -26.72
C ILE A 120 1.43 -15.12 -25.49
N PHE A 121 2.21 -15.95 -24.79
CA PHE A 121 3.10 -15.55 -23.72
C PHE A 121 4.56 -15.81 -24.12
N PRO A 122 5.20 -14.90 -24.91
CA PRO A 122 6.59 -15.08 -25.29
C PRO A 122 7.51 -14.89 -24.09
N ARG A 123 8.55 -15.72 -23.99
CA ARG A 123 9.61 -15.63 -22.97
C ARG A 123 10.82 -14.92 -23.55
N ALA A 124 11.42 -14.00 -22.79
CA ALA A 124 12.60 -13.26 -23.22
C ALA A 124 13.78 -14.19 -23.56
N THR A 125 14.00 -15.24 -22.75
CA THR A 125 15.06 -16.26 -23.01
C THR A 125 14.92 -16.99 -24.34
N GLN A 126 13.73 -17.05 -24.92
CA GLN A 126 13.44 -17.73 -26.19
C GLN A 126 13.50 -16.80 -27.41
N HIS A 127 13.83 -15.50 -27.20
CA HIS A 127 13.79 -14.47 -28.23
C HIS A 127 15.12 -13.71 -28.41
N ILE A 128 16.20 -14.29 -27.89
CA ILE A 128 17.54 -13.72 -28.01
C ILE A 128 17.97 -13.46 -29.47
N PRO A 129 17.72 -14.36 -30.45
CA PRO A 129 18.08 -14.11 -31.84
C PRO A 129 17.39 -12.89 -32.45
N GLU A 130 16.11 -12.66 -32.12
CA GLU A 130 15.36 -11.49 -32.59
C GLU A 130 15.90 -10.18 -31.94
N MET A 131 16.27 -10.21 -30.67
CA MET A 131 16.93 -9.07 -30.03
C MET A 131 18.27 -8.73 -30.71
N ILE A 132 19.11 -9.73 -30.95
CA ILE A 132 20.38 -9.55 -31.64
C ILE A 132 20.14 -8.94 -33.02
N THR A 133 19.16 -9.43 -33.78
CA THR A 133 18.82 -8.89 -35.11
C THR A 133 18.49 -7.40 -35.09
N ILE A 134 17.68 -6.96 -34.10
CA ILE A 134 17.33 -5.54 -33.94
C ILE A 134 18.59 -4.73 -33.59
N ILE A 135 19.42 -5.22 -32.69
CA ILE A 135 20.66 -4.54 -32.26
C ILE A 135 21.62 -4.39 -33.43
N GLU A 136 21.84 -5.45 -34.26
CA GLU A 136 22.65 -5.38 -35.47
C GLU A 136 22.13 -4.34 -36.47
N GLY A 137 20.81 -4.26 -36.64
CA GLY A 137 20.18 -3.26 -37.48
C GLY A 137 20.36 -1.83 -36.98
N LEU A 138 20.29 -1.61 -35.69
CA LEU A 138 20.54 -0.31 -35.06
C LEU A 138 22.01 0.11 -35.17
N LEU A 139 22.93 -0.83 -34.99
CA LEU A 139 24.37 -0.61 -35.23
C LEU A 139 24.66 -0.25 -36.68
N ALA A 140 24.08 -0.99 -37.62
CA ALA A 140 24.25 -0.73 -39.08
C ALA A 140 23.74 0.65 -39.51
N LYS A 141 22.71 1.17 -38.82
CA LYS A 141 22.17 2.52 -39.01
C LYS A 141 22.94 3.62 -38.26
N GLY A 142 23.91 3.25 -37.43
CA GLY A 142 24.66 4.18 -36.58
C GLY A 142 23.84 4.82 -35.48
N ILE A 143 22.75 4.17 -35.08
CA ILE A 143 21.88 4.58 -33.94
C ILE A 143 22.37 3.95 -32.63
N ALA A 144 23.08 2.84 -32.70
CA ALA A 144 23.75 2.18 -31.58
C ALA A 144 25.28 2.15 -31.83
N TYR A 145 26.04 1.94 -30.77
CA TYR A 145 27.49 1.79 -30.77
C TYR A 145 27.97 0.73 -29.79
N GLU A 146 29.08 0.10 -30.11
CA GLU A 146 29.72 -0.92 -29.26
C GLU A 146 30.91 -0.32 -28.53
N VAL A 147 31.06 -0.66 -27.25
CA VAL A 147 32.23 -0.34 -26.44
C VAL A 147 32.44 -1.40 -25.36
N ASN A 148 33.62 -2.02 -25.32
CA ASN A 148 34.03 -3.02 -24.32
C ASN A 148 33.01 -4.19 -24.11
N GLY A 149 32.38 -4.64 -25.22
CA GLY A 149 31.37 -5.72 -25.21
C GLY A 149 29.96 -5.28 -24.79
N TYR A 150 29.76 -4.02 -24.39
CA TYR A 150 28.44 -3.40 -24.30
C TYR A 150 28.00 -2.90 -25.67
N VAL A 151 26.71 -2.96 -25.93
CA VAL A 151 26.10 -2.21 -27.02
C VAL A 151 25.12 -1.22 -26.42
N TYR A 152 25.33 0.06 -26.66
CA TYR A 152 24.47 1.15 -26.18
C TYR A 152 23.66 1.75 -27.34
N TYR A 153 22.44 2.19 -27.02
CA TYR A 153 21.61 3.03 -27.85
C TYR A 153 22.06 4.49 -27.70
N ASP A 154 22.38 5.18 -28.79
CA ASP A 154 22.70 6.62 -28.78
C ASP A 154 21.39 7.42 -28.90
N ILE A 155 20.90 7.92 -27.79
CA ILE A 155 19.59 8.62 -27.75
C ILE A 155 19.58 9.90 -28.58
N LYS A 156 20.73 10.53 -28.81
CA LYS A 156 20.83 11.74 -29.62
C LYS A 156 20.65 11.45 -31.13
N ARG A 157 20.74 10.19 -31.50
CA ARG A 157 20.49 9.76 -32.91
C ARG A 157 19.01 9.53 -33.18
N PHE A 158 18.14 9.60 -32.15
CA PHE A 158 16.70 9.49 -32.31
C PHE A 158 16.01 10.80 -31.90
N PRO A 159 15.74 11.73 -32.86
CA PRO A 159 15.17 13.04 -32.56
C PRO A 159 13.80 13.00 -31.90
N GLY A 160 13.09 11.88 -31.97
CA GLY A 160 11.78 11.65 -31.35
C GLY A 160 11.84 11.18 -29.90
N TYR A 161 13.02 11.05 -29.28
CA TYR A 161 13.11 10.59 -27.90
C TYR A 161 12.43 11.57 -26.94
N GLY A 162 11.59 11.05 -26.05
CA GLY A 162 10.78 11.83 -25.14
C GLY A 162 9.37 12.15 -25.63
N LYS A 163 8.97 11.69 -26.82
CA LYS A 163 7.64 11.98 -27.39
C LYS A 163 6.48 11.35 -26.60
N LEU A 164 6.70 10.20 -25.95
CA LEU A 164 5.69 9.55 -25.11
C LEU A 164 5.67 10.14 -23.71
N SER A 165 6.83 10.24 -23.07
CA SER A 165 6.97 10.72 -21.69
C SER A 165 6.78 12.24 -21.57
N GLY A 166 7.14 12.98 -22.60
CA GLY A 166 7.24 14.44 -22.58
C GLY A 166 8.51 14.95 -21.89
N ASN A 167 9.45 14.08 -21.60
CA ASN A 167 10.73 14.44 -21.04
C ASN A 167 11.60 15.09 -22.15
N GLN A 168 12.17 16.25 -21.84
CA GLN A 168 13.15 16.89 -22.71
C GLN A 168 14.55 16.43 -22.33
N LEU A 169 15.35 16.05 -23.32
CA LEU A 169 16.74 15.58 -23.15
C LEU A 169 17.58 16.53 -22.29
N GLU A 170 17.40 17.83 -22.48
CA GLU A 170 18.12 18.87 -21.74
C GLU A 170 17.84 18.86 -20.22
N ASN A 171 16.61 18.47 -19.83
CA ASN A 171 16.22 18.39 -18.41
C ASN A 171 16.70 17.08 -17.76
N MET A 172 16.93 16.03 -18.56
CA MET A 172 17.43 14.74 -18.08
C MET A 172 18.91 14.83 -17.69
N LEU A 173 19.70 15.63 -18.43
CA LEU A 173 21.12 15.90 -18.20
C LEU A 173 21.39 16.51 -16.80
N ALA A 174 20.44 17.19 -16.20
CA ALA A 174 20.61 17.85 -14.90
C ALA A 174 20.56 16.89 -13.70
N GLY A 175 20.01 15.69 -13.86
CA GLY A 175 19.74 14.73 -12.76
C GLY A 175 20.77 13.60 -12.59
N VAL A 176 21.65 13.37 -13.55
CA VAL A 176 22.53 12.19 -13.62
C VAL A 176 23.99 12.60 -13.48
N ARG A 177 24.38 13.22 -12.35
CA ARG A 177 25.76 13.68 -12.15
C ARG A 177 26.67 12.74 -11.34
N GLU A 178 26.15 11.68 -10.71
CA GLU A 178 26.98 10.74 -9.94
C GLU A 178 26.81 9.30 -10.46
N GLY A 179 27.92 8.74 -10.94
CA GLY A 179 28.04 7.30 -11.18
C GLY A 179 27.79 6.81 -12.60
N VAL A 180 27.87 7.68 -13.60
CA VAL A 180 27.77 7.28 -15.03
C VAL A 180 29.00 6.46 -15.43
N ASP A 181 28.77 5.37 -16.15
CA ASP A 181 29.80 4.56 -16.78
C ASP A 181 30.60 5.42 -17.76
N ARG A 182 31.94 5.42 -17.62
CA ARG A 182 32.84 6.24 -18.43
C ARG A 182 32.84 5.87 -19.92
N ASP A 183 32.24 4.71 -20.23
CA ASP A 183 32.24 4.17 -21.58
C ASP A 183 31.03 4.63 -22.43
N ARG A 184 30.04 5.32 -21.84
CA ARG A 184 28.87 5.87 -22.54
C ARG A 184 29.23 7.20 -23.21
N HIS A 185 28.77 7.39 -24.45
CA HIS A 185 28.90 8.66 -25.17
C HIS A 185 28.08 9.77 -24.49
N ASN A 186 26.89 9.42 -24.00
CA ASN A 186 26.02 10.31 -23.25
C ASN A 186 25.53 9.59 -21.99
N PRO A 187 25.36 10.31 -20.87
CA PRO A 187 24.89 9.72 -19.61
C PRO A 187 23.56 8.99 -19.73
N GLU A 188 22.71 9.39 -20.67
CA GLU A 188 21.36 8.88 -20.87
C GLU A 188 21.29 7.68 -21.81
N ASP A 189 22.38 7.37 -22.54
CA ASP A 189 22.42 6.21 -23.43
C ASP A 189 22.14 4.94 -22.62
N PHE A 190 21.29 4.07 -23.15
CA PHE A 190 20.88 2.88 -22.42
C PHE A 190 21.42 1.61 -23.10
N PRO A 191 21.70 0.55 -22.32
CA PRO A 191 22.30 -0.66 -22.85
C PRO A 191 21.25 -1.50 -23.60
N LEU A 192 21.62 -1.93 -24.81
CA LEU A 192 20.91 -2.91 -25.62
C LEU A 192 21.43 -4.33 -25.38
N TRP A 193 22.76 -4.46 -25.16
CA TRP A 193 23.45 -5.71 -24.84
C TRP A 193 24.53 -5.46 -23.79
N LYS A 194 24.69 -6.39 -22.85
CA LYS A 194 25.64 -6.28 -21.73
C LYS A 194 26.55 -7.51 -21.70
N PRO A 195 27.86 -7.36 -21.51
CA PRO A 195 28.74 -8.50 -21.32
C PRO A 195 28.40 -9.25 -20.02
N ALA A 196 28.45 -10.56 -20.06
CA ALA A 196 28.18 -11.39 -18.91
C ALA A 196 29.47 -11.65 -18.10
N GLU A 197 29.36 -11.70 -16.77
CA GLU A 197 30.41 -12.25 -15.92
C GLU A 197 30.66 -13.72 -16.30
N PRO A 198 31.86 -14.26 -16.05
CA PRO A 198 32.26 -15.62 -16.49
C PRO A 198 31.32 -16.74 -15.97
N ASP A 199 30.76 -16.57 -14.79
CA ASP A 199 29.91 -17.51 -14.07
C ASP A 199 28.42 -17.21 -14.17
N ARG A 200 28.02 -16.21 -14.99
CA ARG A 200 26.61 -15.90 -15.18
C ARG A 200 25.87 -17.01 -15.91
N GLU A 201 24.83 -17.57 -15.24
CA GLU A 201 24.02 -18.68 -15.77
C GLU A 201 23.24 -18.28 -17.04
N MET A 202 22.54 -17.12 -16.99
CA MET A 202 21.72 -16.60 -18.09
C MET A 202 22.55 -15.67 -18.97
N ALA A 203 23.28 -16.24 -19.92
CA ALA A 203 24.06 -15.49 -20.90
C ALA A 203 24.17 -16.26 -22.21
N TRP A 204 24.21 -15.54 -23.33
CA TRP A 204 24.17 -16.07 -24.69
C TRP A 204 25.31 -15.50 -25.51
N ASP A 205 25.71 -16.26 -26.52
CA ASP A 205 26.70 -15.81 -27.52
C ASP A 205 26.07 -14.76 -28.44
N SER A 206 26.81 -13.72 -28.73
CA SER A 206 26.43 -12.64 -29.63
C SER A 206 27.63 -12.18 -30.45
N PRO A 207 27.44 -11.38 -31.53
CA PRO A 207 28.55 -10.78 -32.28
C PRO A 207 29.51 -9.93 -31.41
N TRP A 208 29.04 -9.45 -30.25
CA TRP A 208 29.78 -8.59 -29.32
C TRP A 208 30.37 -9.37 -28.13
N GLY A 209 30.28 -10.68 -28.18
CA GLY A 209 30.73 -11.58 -27.12
C GLY A 209 29.57 -12.19 -26.30
N ARG A 210 29.95 -13.03 -25.32
CA ARG A 210 28.99 -13.66 -24.43
C ARG A 210 28.36 -12.62 -23.50
N GLY A 211 27.04 -12.52 -23.50
CA GLY A 211 26.31 -11.47 -22.76
C GLY A 211 24.83 -11.74 -22.61
N PHE A 212 24.10 -10.71 -22.25
CA PHE A 212 22.65 -10.74 -22.07
C PHE A 212 22.00 -9.42 -22.51
N PRO A 213 20.71 -9.43 -22.89
CA PRO A 213 20.04 -8.24 -23.40
C PRO A 213 19.79 -7.21 -22.31
N GLY A 214 19.67 -5.93 -22.71
CA GLY A 214 19.01 -4.90 -21.92
C GLY A 214 17.51 -5.21 -21.75
N TRP A 215 16.88 -4.60 -20.75
CA TRP A 215 15.48 -4.89 -20.42
C TRP A 215 14.48 -4.47 -21.50
N HIS A 216 14.71 -3.34 -22.15
CA HIS A 216 13.74 -2.73 -23.06
C HIS A 216 13.68 -3.43 -24.42
N ILE A 217 14.81 -4.00 -24.90
CA ILE A 217 14.88 -4.67 -26.20
C ILE A 217 14.03 -5.95 -26.26
N GLU A 218 13.74 -6.55 -25.11
CA GLU A 218 12.91 -7.75 -24.99
C GLU A 218 11.51 -7.51 -25.55
N CYS A 219 10.85 -6.44 -25.07
CA CYS A 219 9.48 -6.11 -25.50
C CYS A 219 9.43 -5.67 -26.96
N SER A 220 10.43 -4.90 -27.43
CA SER A 220 10.55 -4.53 -28.85
C SER A 220 10.63 -5.77 -29.75
N ALA A 221 11.51 -6.72 -29.42
CA ALA A 221 11.70 -7.93 -30.20
C ALA A 221 10.47 -8.85 -30.17
N MET A 222 9.93 -9.10 -28.99
CA MET A 222 8.78 -10.01 -28.83
C MET A 222 7.51 -9.45 -29.46
N SER A 223 7.23 -8.15 -29.29
CA SER A 223 6.04 -7.54 -29.89
C SER A 223 6.10 -7.53 -31.41
N MET A 224 7.24 -7.11 -32.00
CA MET A 224 7.41 -7.09 -33.47
C MET A 224 7.33 -8.49 -34.07
N LYS A 225 7.85 -9.52 -33.39
CA LYS A 225 7.79 -10.91 -33.91
C LYS A 225 6.35 -11.40 -34.06
N TYR A 226 5.48 -11.11 -33.13
CA TYR A 226 4.13 -11.68 -33.12
C TYR A 226 3.04 -10.75 -33.67
N LEU A 227 3.24 -9.43 -33.58
CA LEU A 227 2.25 -8.44 -33.99
C LEU A 227 2.65 -7.68 -35.27
N GLY A 228 3.92 -7.79 -35.69
CA GLY A 228 4.50 -7.03 -36.80
C GLY A 228 5.18 -5.76 -36.32
N GLU A 229 5.86 -5.08 -37.26
CA GLU A 229 6.64 -3.87 -36.94
C GLU A 229 5.79 -2.67 -36.51
N HIS A 230 4.51 -2.69 -36.90
CA HIS A 230 3.52 -1.69 -36.55
C HIS A 230 2.22 -2.39 -36.12
N PHE A 231 1.69 -2.04 -34.92
CA PHE A 231 0.48 -2.65 -34.38
C PHE A 231 -0.40 -1.63 -33.64
N ASP A 232 -1.62 -2.06 -33.23
CA ASP A 232 -2.64 -1.13 -32.78
C ASP A 232 -2.39 -0.59 -31.37
N LEU A 233 -2.18 -1.45 -30.37
CA LEU A 233 -2.34 -1.13 -28.96
C LEU A 233 -1.20 -1.67 -28.11
N HIS A 234 -0.58 -0.80 -27.29
CA HIS A 234 0.37 -1.20 -26.26
C HIS A 234 -0.11 -0.73 -24.90
N THR A 235 -0.13 -1.63 -23.91
CA THR A 235 -0.61 -1.34 -22.56
C THR A 235 0.45 -1.59 -21.50
N GLY A 236 0.42 -0.77 -20.44
CA GLY A 236 1.30 -0.92 -19.30
C GLY A 236 0.87 -0.09 -18.11
N GLY A 237 1.68 -0.02 -17.07
CA GLY A 237 1.56 0.93 -15.98
C GLY A 237 2.20 2.28 -16.33
N VAL A 238 1.82 3.35 -15.63
CA VAL A 238 2.47 4.68 -15.83
C VAL A 238 3.98 4.65 -15.54
N ASP A 239 4.46 3.71 -14.74
CA ASP A 239 5.89 3.50 -14.50
C ASP A 239 6.63 3.03 -15.76
N ASN A 240 5.93 2.39 -16.69
CA ASN A 240 6.50 1.94 -17.95
C ASN A 240 6.67 3.07 -18.97
N ILE A 241 5.95 4.19 -18.84
CA ILE A 241 6.03 5.31 -19.80
C ILE A 241 7.49 5.72 -19.98
N PHE A 242 8.22 5.89 -18.88
CA PHE A 242 9.63 6.25 -18.86
C PHE A 242 10.40 5.44 -17.81
N PRO A 243 11.57 4.86 -18.15
CA PRO A 243 12.15 4.90 -19.52
C PRO A 243 11.59 3.82 -20.46
N HIS A 244 10.95 2.75 -19.98
CA HIS A 244 10.73 1.48 -20.69
C HIS A 244 10.05 1.63 -22.06
N HIS A 245 8.84 2.18 -22.12
CA HIS A 245 8.10 2.34 -23.38
C HIS A 245 8.72 3.42 -24.30
N GLU A 246 9.36 4.45 -23.72
CA GLU A 246 10.11 5.43 -24.49
C GLU A 246 11.28 4.77 -25.21
N ASP A 247 12.02 3.87 -24.52
CA ASP A 247 13.12 3.12 -25.07
C ASP A 247 12.66 2.08 -26.10
N GLU A 248 11.50 1.44 -25.89
CA GLU A 248 10.90 0.55 -26.89
C GLU A 248 10.56 1.30 -28.20
N ILE A 249 10.01 2.51 -28.09
CA ILE A 249 9.75 3.37 -29.25
C ILE A 249 11.06 3.68 -29.97
N ALA A 250 12.08 4.11 -29.24
CA ALA A 250 13.37 4.45 -29.82
C ALA A 250 13.99 3.26 -30.52
N GLN A 251 13.98 2.08 -29.91
CA GLN A 251 14.51 0.84 -30.48
C GLN A 251 13.76 0.43 -31.76
N SER A 252 12.44 0.36 -31.67
CA SER A 252 11.60 -0.16 -32.76
C SER A 252 11.55 0.80 -33.96
N GLU A 253 11.28 2.08 -33.71
CA GLU A 253 11.24 3.09 -34.77
C GLU A 253 12.65 3.40 -35.33
N GLY A 254 13.69 3.36 -34.49
CA GLY A 254 15.08 3.44 -34.97
C GLY A 254 15.44 2.27 -35.88
N PHE A 255 14.99 1.06 -35.56
CA PHE A 255 15.24 -0.14 -36.35
C PHE A 255 14.42 -0.15 -37.64
N THR A 256 13.12 0.08 -37.61
CA THR A 256 12.21 0.00 -38.75
C THR A 256 12.26 1.26 -39.62
N GLY A 257 12.26 2.43 -39.00
CA GLY A 257 12.05 3.74 -39.62
C GLY A 257 10.58 4.13 -39.75
N GLU A 258 9.67 3.31 -39.21
CA GLU A 258 8.20 3.49 -39.25
C GLU A 258 7.64 3.60 -37.82
N PRO A 259 6.42 4.17 -37.63
CA PRO A 259 5.78 4.22 -36.34
C PRO A 259 5.60 2.81 -35.75
N PHE A 260 5.84 2.68 -34.44
CA PHE A 260 5.79 1.39 -33.74
C PHE A 260 4.36 1.02 -33.32
N VAL A 261 3.70 1.88 -32.54
CA VAL A 261 2.36 1.61 -31.98
C VAL A 261 1.46 2.83 -32.13
N ASN A 262 0.19 2.61 -32.52
CA ASN A 262 -0.78 3.69 -32.67
C ASN A 262 -1.31 4.22 -31.32
N TYR A 263 -1.64 3.33 -30.38
CA TYR A 263 -2.30 3.72 -29.13
C TYR A 263 -1.55 3.17 -27.93
N TRP A 264 -1.05 4.09 -27.09
CA TRP A 264 -0.37 3.80 -25.84
C TRP A 264 -1.32 4.02 -24.66
N VAL A 265 -1.61 2.98 -23.88
CA VAL A 265 -2.60 3.02 -22.81
C VAL A 265 -1.99 2.61 -21.47
N HIS A 266 -2.06 3.51 -20.49
CA HIS A 266 -1.40 3.31 -19.20
C HIS A 266 -2.37 3.36 -18.04
N ALA A 267 -2.30 2.35 -17.16
CA ALA A 267 -2.97 2.36 -15.88
C ALA A 267 -2.20 3.22 -14.87
N GLN A 268 -2.90 4.08 -14.15
CA GLN A 268 -2.31 4.91 -13.10
C GLN A 268 -2.01 4.06 -11.87
N HIS A 269 -1.11 4.54 -11.01
CA HIS A 269 -0.71 3.84 -9.79
C HIS A 269 -1.88 3.40 -8.93
N LEU A 270 -1.77 2.19 -8.41
CA LEU A 270 -2.47 1.78 -7.21
C LEU A 270 -1.61 2.20 -6.02
N LEU A 271 -2.12 3.11 -5.22
CA LEU A 271 -1.49 3.51 -3.97
C LEU A 271 -1.94 2.55 -2.86
N ALA A 272 -1.12 2.35 -1.86
CA ALA A 272 -1.52 1.78 -0.58
C ALA A 272 -1.31 2.86 0.48
N ASP A 273 -2.39 3.20 1.17
CA ASP A 273 -2.39 4.25 2.20
C ASP A 273 -1.81 5.58 1.72
N GLY A 274 -2.23 5.99 0.53
CA GLY A 274 -1.80 7.24 -0.09
C GLY A 274 -0.38 7.23 -0.65
N GLN A 275 0.37 6.14 -0.52
CA GLN A 275 1.75 6.00 -0.99
C GLN A 275 1.86 5.00 -2.14
N LYS A 276 2.87 5.18 -3.00
CA LYS A 276 3.21 4.19 -4.03
C LYS A 276 3.54 2.85 -3.37
N MET A 277 2.97 1.76 -3.89
CA MET A 277 3.31 0.42 -3.42
C MET A 277 4.77 0.12 -3.70
N ALA A 278 5.51 -0.26 -2.67
CA ALA A 278 6.88 -0.71 -2.78
C ALA A 278 7.18 -1.74 -1.69
N LYS A 279 7.98 -2.78 -2.02
CA LYS A 279 8.41 -3.77 -1.01
C LYS A 279 9.22 -3.14 0.13
N SER A 280 10.04 -2.14 -0.19
CA SER A 280 10.85 -1.42 0.80
C SER A 280 10.01 -0.67 1.85
N THR A 281 8.73 -0.44 1.58
CA THR A 281 7.79 0.19 2.50
C THR A 281 6.83 -0.81 3.15
N GLY A 282 6.91 -2.11 2.79
CA GLY A 282 6.04 -3.16 3.34
C GLY A 282 4.57 -3.04 2.96
N ASN A 283 4.24 -2.22 1.95
CA ASN A 283 2.86 -1.93 1.52
C ASN A 283 2.51 -2.51 0.14
N ALA A 284 3.31 -3.44 -0.38
CA ALA A 284 3.05 -4.11 -1.65
C ALA A 284 2.42 -5.49 -1.39
N TYR A 285 1.09 -5.54 -1.45
CA TYR A 285 0.32 -6.75 -1.18
C TYR A 285 0.22 -7.64 -2.42
N THR A 286 0.35 -8.96 -2.21
CA THR A 286 0.12 -10.01 -3.22
C THR A 286 -1.33 -10.50 -3.17
N CYS A 287 -1.77 -11.23 -4.21
CA CYS A 287 -3.09 -11.84 -4.23
C CYS A 287 -3.25 -12.87 -3.09
N SER A 288 -2.22 -13.67 -2.82
CA SER A 288 -2.24 -14.65 -1.73
C SER A 288 -2.35 -14.04 -0.33
N GLU A 289 -1.75 -12.87 -0.10
CA GLU A 289 -1.90 -12.13 1.16
C GLU A 289 -3.33 -11.56 1.33
N ILE A 290 -4.00 -11.22 0.24
CA ILE A 290 -5.41 -10.84 0.24
C ILE A 290 -6.29 -12.02 0.61
N GLU A 291 -6.04 -13.19 0.00
CA GLU A 291 -6.76 -14.44 0.31
C GLU A 291 -6.54 -14.90 1.76
N ALA A 292 -5.30 -14.84 2.24
CA ALA A 292 -4.94 -15.21 3.62
C ALA A 292 -5.68 -14.36 4.67
N ARG A 293 -6.10 -13.15 4.30
CA ARG A 293 -6.94 -12.25 5.13
C ARG A 293 -8.44 -12.49 4.94
N GLY A 294 -8.84 -13.54 4.24
CA GLY A 294 -10.24 -13.93 4.05
C GLY A 294 -11.00 -13.16 2.95
N PHE A 295 -10.30 -12.39 2.11
CA PHE A 295 -10.94 -11.72 0.98
C PHE A 295 -11.01 -12.60 -0.26
N ASP A 296 -12.10 -12.49 -0.99
CA ASP A 296 -12.23 -13.06 -2.33
C ASP A 296 -11.34 -12.24 -3.30
N PRO A 297 -10.43 -12.87 -4.06
CA PRO A 297 -9.63 -12.17 -5.07
C PRO A 297 -10.46 -11.36 -6.07
N MET A 298 -11.68 -11.82 -6.39
CA MET A 298 -12.59 -11.09 -7.26
C MET A 298 -13.05 -9.74 -6.66
N ALA A 299 -12.94 -9.57 -5.34
CA ALA A 299 -13.17 -8.27 -4.70
C ALA A 299 -12.15 -7.22 -5.17
N LEU A 300 -10.90 -7.61 -5.51
CA LEU A 300 -9.92 -6.72 -6.13
C LEU A 300 -10.39 -6.24 -7.50
N ARG A 301 -10.91 -7.16 -8.33
CA ARG A 301 -11.46 -6.79 -9.64
C ARG A 301 -12.63 -5.82 -9.48
N TYR A 302 -13.52 -6.04 -8.51
CA TYR A 302 -14.59 -5.11 -8.20
C TYR A 302 -14.04 -3.77 -7.71
N PHE A 303 -13.06 -3.79 -6.82
CA PHE A 303 -12.40 -2.58 -6.30
C PHE A 303 -11.81 -1.72 -7.42
N TYR A 304 -11.19 -2.33 -8.44
CA TYR A 304 -10.67 -1.57 -9.59
C TYR A 304 -11.76 -0.88 -10.40
N THR A 305 -13.02 -1.33 -10.34
CA THR A 305 -14.14 -0.64 -11.01
C THR A 305 -14.51 0.69 -10.36
N THR A 306 -14.03 0.99 -9.16
CA THR A 306 -14.42 2.18 -8.40
C THR A 306 -13.73 3.46 -8.87
N ALA A 307 -12.69 3.35 -9.72
CA ALA A 307 -11.98 4.49 -10.29
C ALA A 307 -11.66 4.27 -11.77
N LEU A 308 -11.48 5.36 -12.51
CA LEU A 308 -10.96 5.28 -13.88
C LEU A 308 -9.55 4.66 -13.87
N TYR A 309 -9.22 3.84 -14.88
CA TYR A 309 -7.92 3.19 -14.97
C TYR A 309 -6.75 4.19 -14.94
N ARG A 310 -6.92 5.37 -15.52
CA ARG A 310 -5.92 6.44 -15.58
C ARG A 310 -5.95 7.42 -14.39
N SER A 311 -6.74 7.13 -13.36
CA SER A 311 -6.76 7.87 -12.10
C SER A 311 -6.06 7.07 -11.01
N ARG A 312 -5.39 7.77 -10.09
CA ARG A 312 -4.85 7.13 -8.89
C ARG A 312 -5.99 6.48 -8.10
N LEU A 313 -5.76 5.28 -7.63
CA LEU A 313 -6.71 4.56 -6.76
C LEU A 313 -5.95 4.23 -5.47
N ASN A 314 -6.54 4.55 -4.34
CA ASN A 314 -5.93 4.27 -3.04
C ASN A 314 -6.52 2.98 -2.46
N PHE A 315 -5.65 1.98 -2.30
CA PHE A 315 -5.99 0.73 -1.66
C PHE A 315 -5.90 0.88 -0.14
N THR A 316 -6.95 0.43 0.53
CA THR A 316 -6.98 0.13 1.95
C THR A 316 -7.80 -1.14 2.13
N PHE A 317 -7.58 -1.92 3.18
CA PHE A 317 -8.41 -3.11 3.45
C PHE A 317 -9.88 -2.74 3.68
N ARG A 318 -10.16 -1.57 4.26
CA ARG A 318 -11.52 -1.04 4.39
C ARG A 318 -12.17 -0.79 3.01
N ALA A 319 -11.44 -0.24 2.05
CA ALA A 319 -11.95 -0.04 0.69
C ALA A 319 -12.17 -1.38 -0.03
N LEU A 320 -11.28 -2.35 0.19
CA LEU A 320 -11.46 -3.72 -0.33
C LEU A 320 -12.65 -4.41 0.30
N GLN A 321 -12.88 -4.25 1.61
CA GLN A 321 -14.06 -4.78 2.30
C GLN A 321 -15.36 -4.21 1.72
N ALA A 322 -15.41 -2.91 1.46
CA ALA A 322 -16.56 -2.28 0.81
C ALA A 322 -16.79 -2.83 -0.61
N ALA A 323 -15.70 -3.10 -1.35
CA ALA A 323 -15.77 -3.73 -2.67
C ALA A 323 -16.27 -5.19 -2.58
N GLN A 324 -15.79 -5.96 -1.62
CA GLN A 324 -16.25 -7.33 -1.37
C GLN A 324 -17.74 -7.35 -1.03
N THR A 325 -18.19 -6.53 -0.10
CA THR A 325 -19.62 -6.40 0.26
C THR A 325 -20.47 -6.03 -0.96
N SER A 326 -19.95 -5.16 -1.84
CA SER A 326 -20.66 -4.78 -3.06
C SER A 326 -20.71 -5.92 -4.08
N LEU A 327 -19.63 -6.70 -4.22
CA LEU A 327 -19.59 -7.89 -5.07
C LEU A 327 -20.54 -8.98 -4.56
N GLU A 328 -20.54 -9.25 -3.26
CA GLU A 328 -21.46 -10.18 -2.61
C GLU A 328 -22.93 -9.79 -2.88
N ARG A 329 -23.25 -8.50 -2.70
CA ARG A 329 -24.58 -7.96 -3.01
C ARG A 329 -24.93 -8.09 -4.49
N LEU A 330 -23.98 -7.91 -5.40
CA LEU A 330 -24.18 -8.11 -6.84
C LEU A 330 -24.50 -9.59 -7.15
N ARG A 331 -23.73 -10.50 -6.55
CA ARG A 331 -23.94 -11.95 -6.68
C ARG A 331 -25.30 -12.39 -6.11
N ASP A 332 -25.68 -11.86 -4.95
CA ASP A 332 -27.00 -12.13 -4.35
C ASP A 332 -28.13 -11.66 -5.23
N MET A 333 -28.06 -10.44 -5.75
CA MET A 333 -29.06 -9.92 -6.67
C MET A 333 -29.14 -10.73 -7.96
N ALA A 334 -28.00 -11.14 -8.52
CA ALA A 334 -27.94 -12.02 -9.69
C ALA A 334 -28.62 -13.35 -9.39
N TYR A 335 -28.35 -13.94 -8.23
CA TYR A 335 -28.95 -15.20 -7.82
C TYR A 335 -30.46 -15.10 -7.60
N GLN A 336 -30.94 -14.04 -6.93
CA GLN A 336 -32.39 -13.81 -6.75
C GLN A 336 -33.12 -13.60 -8.08
N LEU A 337 -32.53 -12.85 -9.00
CA LEU A 337 -33.06 -12.70 -10.35
C LEU A 337 -33.08 -14.03 -11.11
N TYR A 338 -32.03 -14.84 -10.97
CA TYR A 338 -31.94 -16.16 -11.58
C TYR A 338 -33.03 -17.10 -11.04
N LEU A 339 -33.31 -17.10 -9.73
CA LEU A 339 -34.36 -17.89 -9.12
C LEU A 339 -35.76 -17.46 -9.58
N ALA A 340 -35.97 -16.17 -9.80
CA ALA A 340 -37.25 -15.59 -10.23
C ALA A 340 -37.44 -15.60 -11.77
N SER A 341 -36.41 -16.02 -12.52
CA SER A 341 -36.42 -15.99 -14.00
C SER A 341 -36.89 -17.27 -14.63
N ASP A 342 -37.23 -17.23 -15.91
CA ASP A 342 -37.29 -18.41 -16.76
C ASP A 342 -35.87 -18.92 -17.05
N ARG A 343 -35.46 -19.90 -16.24
CA ARG A 343 -34.09 -20.46 -16.25
C ARG A 343 -33.67 -21.03 -17.59
N ALA A 344 -34.60 -21.50 -18.38
CA ALA A 344 -34.31 -22.05 -19.72
C ALA A 344 -33.77 -20.98 -20.68
N HIS A 345 -34.08 -19.69 -20.44
CA HIS A 345 -33.72 -18.57 -21.29
C HIS A 345 -32.66 -17.66 -20.74
N VAL A 346 -32.10 -17.92 -19.52
CA VAL A 346 -31.11 -17.04 -18.87
C VAL A 346 -29.75 -17.06 -19.58
N PHE A 347 -29.28 -18.25 -19.93
CA PHE A 347 -27.92 -18.45 -20.48
C PHE A 347 -27.85 -18.44 -22.01
N THR A 348 -28.85 -17.86 -22.68
CA THR A 348 -28.84 -17.68 -24.14
C THR A 348 -27.77 -16.69 -24.55
N GLU A 349 -27.11 -16.95 -25.67
CA GLU A 349 -26.05 -16.04 -26.18
C GLU A 349 -26.62 -14.82 -26.92
N GLU A 350 -27.89 -14.85 -27.28
CA GLU A 350 -28.51 -13.71 -27.95
C GLU A 350 -28.64 -12.51 -27.01
N PRO A 351 -28.06 -11.34 -27.36
CA PRO A 351 -28.19 -10.16 -26.57
C PRO A 351 -29.64 -9.67 -26.47
N VAL A 352 -29.99 -9.04 -25.37
CA VAL A 352 -31.28 -8.36 -25.25
C VAL A 352 -31.30 -7.18 -26.22
N LYS A 353 -32.09 -7.32 -27.32
CA LYS A 353 -32.18 -6.29 -28.36
C LYS A 353 -33.00 -5.09 -27.86
N ASN A 354 -32.64 -3.88 -28.36
CA ASN A 354 -33.36 -2.63 -28.07
C ASN A 354 -33.46 -2.28 -26.58
N SER A 355 -32.40 -2.51 -25.79
CA SER A 355 -32.38 -2.14 -24.37
C SER A 355 -31.62 -0.82 -24.16
N PRO A 356 -32.30 0.25 -23.71
CA PRO A 356 -31.64 1.49 -23.34
C PRO A 356 -30.53 1.33 -22.28
N TRP A 357 -30.68 0.36 -21.37
CA TRP A 357 -29.69 0.04 -20.35
C TRP A 357 -28.42 -0.56 -20.95
N ARG A 358 -28.56 -1.49 -21.88
CA ARG A 358 -27.44 -2.06 -22.62
C ARG A 358 -26.67 -0.98 -23.39
N ASP A 359 -27.40 -0.13 -24.12
CA ASP A 359 -26.79 0.95 -24.89
C ASP A 359 -26.11 2.00 -24.00
N ALA A 360 -26.70 2.30 -22.83
CA ALA A 360 -26.09 3.18 -21.84
C ALA A 360 -24.81 2.57 -21.25
N PHE A 361 -24.82 1.28 -20.91
CA PHE A 361 -23.64 0.56 -20.41
C PHE A 361 -22.48 0.58 -21.42
N LEU A 362 -22.76 0.22 -22.67
CA LEU A 362 -21.77 0.20 -23.74
C LEU A 362 -21.20 1.59 -24.03
N ARG A 363 -22.05 2.62 -24.03
CA ARG A 363 -21.61 4.02 -24.21
C ARG A 363 -20.59 4.43 -23.17
N GLU A 364 -20.74 4.03 -21.90
CA GLU A 364 -19.77 4.34 -20.84
C GLU A 364 -18.48 3.51 -21.00
N VAL A 365 -18.58 2.23 -21.32
CA VAL A 365 -17.40 1.39 -21.59
C VAL A 365 -16.60 1.91 -22.77
N GLU A 366 -17.28 2.30 -23.86
CA GLU A 366 -16.64 2.77 -25.09
C GLU A 366 -16.11 4.20 -25.01
N ASN A 367 -16.43 4.90 -23.94
CA ASN A 367 -15.92 6.23 -23.64
C ASN A 367 -14.78 6.18 -22.63
N ASP A 368 -13.60 5.81 -23.09
CA ASP A 368 -12.36 5.74 -22.28
C ASP A 368 -12.45 4.77 -21.10
N LEU A 369 -13.07 3.60 -21.32
CA LEU A 369 -13.27 2.59 -20.28
C LEU A 369 -13.82 3.18 -18.98
N ASN A 370 -14.90 3.94 -19.06
CA ASN A 370 -15.51 4.54 -17.88
C ASN A 370 -16.28 3.48 -17.07
N ILE A 371 -15.53 2.50 -16.57
CA ILE A 371 -16.08 1.38 -15.80
C ILE A 371 -16.86 1.84 -14.56
N PRO A 372 -16.44 2.87 -13.80
CA PRO A 372 -17.25 3.36 -12.68
C PRO A 372 -18.67 3.78 -13.08
N ARG A 373 -18.82 4.51 -14.20
CA ARG A 373 -20.15 4.88 -14.71
C ARG A 373 -20.89 3.71 -15.31
N ALA A 374 -20.21 2.80 -16.00
CA ALA A 374 -20.80 1.55 -16.49
C ALA A 374 -21.38 0.73 -15.32
N MET A 375 -20.67 0.62 -14.19
CA MET A 375 -21.19 0.00 -12.97
C MET A 375 -22.40 0.73 -12.39
N ALA A 376 -22.43 2.06 -12.44
CA ALA A 376 -23.62 2.82 -12.01
C ALA A 376 -24.84 2.51 -12.87
N VAL A 377 -24.67 2.32 -14.18
CA VAL A 377 -25.74 1.85 -15.09
C VAL A 377 -26.22 0.45 -14.70
N VAL A 378 -25.30 -0.50 -14.43
CA VAL A 378 -25.64 -1.85 -13.97
C VAL A 378 -26.47 -1.81 -12.69
N TRP A 379 -26.02 -1.05 -11.67
CA TRP A 379 -26.77 -0.90 -10.43
C TRP A 379 -28.14 -0.19 -10.61
N GLY A 380 -28.22 0.74 -11.54
CA GLY A 380 -29.49 1.40 -11.94
C GLY A 380 -30.47 0.37 -12.53
N MET A 381 -30.01 -0.42 -13.48
CA MET A 381 -30.80 -1.48 -14.14
C MET A 381 -31.28 -2.53 -13.13
N LEU A 382 -30.42 -2.98 -12.22
CA LEU A 382 -30.79 -3.98 -11.21
C LEU A 382 -31.87 -3.49 -10.23
N ARG A 383 -31.97 -2.19 -10.00
CA ARG A 383 -32.97 -1.55 -9.13
C ARG A 383 -34.24 -1.17 -9.88
N SER A 384 -34.19 -1.12 -11.20
CA SER A 384 -35.34 -0.77 -12.03
C SER A 384 -36.38 -1.89 -12.06
N ASN A 385 -37.66 -1.51 -12.13
CA ASN A 385 -38.80 -2.42 -12.34
C ASN A 385 -39.31 -2.41 -13.80
N GLU A 386 -38.54 -1.81 -14.72
CA GLU A 386 -38.93 -1.73 -16.15
C GLU A 386 -38.92 -3.07 -16.85
N TYR A 387 -38.11 -4.03 -16.37
CA TYR A 387 -37.96 -5.34 -16.95
C TYR A 387 -38.24 -6.45 -15.94
N ASP A 388 -38.71 -7.58 -16.46
CA ASP A 388 -38.85 -8.82 -15.67
C ASP A 388 -37.50 -9.39 -15.21
N ALA A 389 -37.54 -10.39 -14.35
CA ALA A 389 -36.35 -11.01 -13.78
C ALA A 389 -35.48 -11.65 -14.87
N THR A 390 -36.08 -12.28 -15.88
CA THR A 390 -35.35 -12.94 -16.97
C THR A 390 -34.55 -11.91 -17.81
N THR A 391 -35.17 -10.80 -18.15
CA THR A 391 -34.53 -9.73 -18.92
C THR A 391 -33.40 -9.07 -18.12
N ARG A 392 -33.64 -8.78 -16.83
CA ARG A 392 -32.62 -8.14 -15.94
C ARG A 392 -31.39 -9.03 -15.74
N ILE A 393 -31.57 -10.35 -15.49
CA ILE A 393 -30.43 -11.23 -15.32
C ILE A 393 -29.67 -11.41 -16.63
N ARG A 394 -30.36 -11.47 -17.79
CA ARG A 394 -29.68 -11.51 -19.10
C ARG A 394 -28.86 -10.25 -19.39
N LEU A 395 -29.41 -9.07 -19.08
CA LEU A 395 -28.68 -7.79 -19.22
C LEU A 395 -27.45 -7.75 -18.31
N LEU A 396 -27.58 -8.27 -17.07
CA LEU A 396 -26.44 -8.35 -16.15
C LEU A 396 -25.35 -9.28 -16.67
N LEU A 397 -25.72 -10.48 -17.14
CA LEU A 397 -24.79 -11.45 -17.71
C LEU A 397 -24.14 -10.94 -19.01
N ASP A 398 -24.88 -10.18 -19.83
CA ASP A 398 -24.35 -9.53 -21.02
C ASP A 398 -23.30 -8.45 -20.65
N ALA A 399 -23.57 -7.63 -19.65
CA ALA A 399 -22.59 -6.66 -19.13
C ALA A 399 -21.35 -7.35 -18.51
N ASP A 400 -21.55 -8.51 -17.86
CA ASP A 400 -20.47 -9.25 -17.23
C ASP A 400 -19.48 -9.86 -18.23
N ARG A 401 -19.86 -10.02 -19.49
CA ARG A 401 -18.90 -10.39 -20.57
C ARG A 401 -17.75 -9.40 -20.68
N ILE A 402 -17.99 -8.11 -20.34
CA ILE A 402 -16.95 -7.06 -20.30
C ILE A 402 -16.41 -6.91 -18.87
N LEU A 403 -17.27 -6.84 -17.86
CA LEU A 403 -16.85 -6.62 -16.47
C LEU A 403 -16.01 -7.78 -15.92
N GLY A 404 -16.36 -9.02 -16.29
CA GLY A 404 -15.58 -10.22 -15.99
C GLY A 404 -15.62 -10.67 -14.53
N PHE A 405 -16.76 -10.48 -13.84
CA PHE A 405 -16.96 -10.99 -12.47
C PHE A 405 -17.29 -12.48 -12.41
N ASP A 406 -17.35 -13.16 -13.57
CA ASP A 406 -17.73 -14.56 -13.70
C ASP A 406 -19.10 -14.88 -13.08
N LEU A 407 -20.08 -14.01 -13.26
CA LEU A 407 -21.42 -14.22 -12.72
C LEU A 407 -22.10 -15.45 -13.32
N ARG A 408 -21.81 -15.78 -14.58
CA ARG A 408 -22.32 -17.01 -15.21
C ARG A 408 -21.76 -18.26 -14.50
N GLY A 409 -20.45 -18.34 -14.31
CA GLY A 409 -19.81 -19.43 -13.58
C GLY A 409 -20.28 -19.49 -12.12
N TYR A 410 -20.41 -18.33 -11.47
CA TYR A 410 -20.98 -18.22 -10.13
C TYR A 410 -22.40 -18.81 -10.08
N LEU A 411 -23.31 -18.49 -11.01
CA LEU A 411 -24.67 -18.99 -11.05
C LEU A 411 -24.76 -20.50 -11.40
N GLN A 412 -23.79 -21.02 -12.11
CA GLN A 412 -23.75 -22.45 -12.52
C GLN A 412 -22.96 -23.34 -11.54
N SER A 413 -22.13 -22.75 -10.65
CA SER A 413 -21.34 -23.54 -9.71
C SER A 413 -22.15 -24.03 -8.52
N ASP A 414 -21.70 -25.10 -7.88
CA ASP A 414 -22.25 -25.64 -6.61
C ASP A 414 -21.53 -25.01 -5.39
N ARG A 415 -21.03 -23.78 -5.50
CA ARG A 415 -20.31 -23.14 -4.39
C ARG A 415 -21.22 -23.00 -3.16
N PRO A 416 -20.69 -23.25 -1.95
CA PRO A 416 -21.46 -23.10 -0.69
C PRO A 416 -22.05 -21.69 -0.48
N GLU A 417 -21.40 -20.66 -0.99
CA GLU A 417 -21.84 -19.26 -0.91
C GLU A 417 -23.14 -18.97 -1.68
N LYS A 418 -23.50 -19.82 -2.66
CA LYS A 418 -24.84 -19.80 -3.29
C LYS A 418 -25.95 -20.23 -2.35
N LYS A 419 -25.58 -20.97 -1.35
CA LYS A 419 -26.47 -21.47 -0.34
C LYS A 419 -26.46 -20.51 0.86
N LEU A 420 -26.66 -19.22 0.64
CA LEU A 420 -27.23 -18.31 1.64
C LEU A 420 -28.67 -18.75 1.94
N ASP A 421 -28.89 -20.06 1.86
CA ASP A 421 -30.08 -20.70 2.39
C ASP A 421 -29.90 -20.83 3.90
N PRO A 422 -30.69 -20.09 4.69
CA PRO A 422 -30.63 -20.14 6.14
C PRO A 422 -30.60 -21.54 6.71
N GLN A 423 -31.28 -22.49 6.08
CA GLN A 423 -31.36 -23.90 6.51
C GLN A 423 -29.99 -24.61 6.35
N THR A 424 -29.25 -24.32 5.30
CA THR A 424 -27.93 -24.94 5.07
C THR A 424 -26.90 -24.41 6.08
N TYR A 425 -26.90 -23.08 6.35
CA TYR A 425 -26.03 -22.49 7.38
C TYR A 425 -26.42 -22.97 8.77
N LEU A 426 -27.72 -23.03 9.05
CA LEU A 426 -28.23 -23.56 10.31
C LEU A 426 -27.82 -25.02 10.56
N ALA A 427 -27.64 -25.80 9.49
CA ALA A 427 -27.15 -27.18 9.57
C ALA A 427 -25.61 -27.27 9.76
N SER A 428 -24.87 -26.20 9.50
CA SER A 428 -23.41 -26.14 9.62
C SER A 428 -22.92 -25.67 11.00
N VAL A 429 -23.79 -25.12 11.84
CA VAL A 429 -23.45 -24.68 13.20
C VAL A 429 -23.86 -25.72 14.25
N SER A 430 -23.40 -25.56 15.49
CA SER A 430 -23.76 -26.47 16.59
C SER A 430 -25.28 -26.51 16.82
N THR A 431 -25.78 -27.61 17.38
CA THR A 431 -27.21 -27.77 17.71
C THR A 431 -27.68 -26.67 18.67
N GLU A 432 -26.82 -26.17 19.51
CA GLU A 432 -27.08 -25.10 20.47
C GLU A 432 -27.32 -23.76 19.76
N ILE A 433 -26.38 -23.35 18.90
CA ILE A 433 -26.50 -22.15 18.05
C ILE A 433 -27.75 -22.22 17.16
N ALA A 434 -27.97 -23.36 16.54
CA ALA A 434 -29.17 -23.59 15.74
C ALA A 434 -30.49 -23.48 16.55
N GLY A 435 -30.43 -23.87 17.83
CA GLY A 435 -31.52 -23.70 18.79
C GLY A 435 -31.85 -22.25 19.09
N GLN A 436 -30.83 -21.47 19.44
CA GLN A 436 -30.94 -20.03 19.70
C GLN A 436 -31.46 -19.24 18.49
N VAL A 437 -31.00 -19.58 17.27
CA VAL A 437 -31.51 -18.95 16.04
C VAL A 437 -33.00 -19.21 15.84
N ARG A 438 -33.49 -20.44 16.06
CA ARG A 438 -34.92 -20.78 15.99
C ARG A 438 -35.74 -20.11 17.07
N GLU A 439 -35.22 -20.02 18.29
CA GLU A 439 -35.84 -19.28 19.38
C GLU A 439 -36.01 -17.79 19.02
N ARG A 440 -34.96 -17.16 18.50
CA ARG A 440 -34.99 -15.78 18.03
C ARG A 440 -36.05 -15.59 16.92
N GLU A 441 -36.11 -16.50 15.95
CA GLU A 441 -37.11 -16.46 14.89
C GLU A 441 -38.55 -16.56 15.47
N GLY A 442 -38.77 -17.45 16.39
CA GLY A 442 -40.06 -17.59 17.07
C GLY A 442 -40.47 -16.33 17.85
N LEU A 443 -39.53 -15.71 18.58
CA LEU A 443 -39.74 -14.44 19.28
C LEU A 443 -40.13 -13.31 18.31
N ARG A 444 -39.47 -13.22 17.17
CA ARG A 444 -39.77 -12.20 16.14
C ARG A 444 -41.13 -12.43 15.47
N GLN A 445 -41.48 -13.69 15.18
CA GLN A 445 -42.81 -14.02 14.68
C GLN A 445 -43.92 -13.59 15.61
N HIS A 446 -43.69 -13.63 16.92
CA HIS A 446 -44.62 -13.16 17.94
C HIS A 446 -44.41 -11.66 18.33
N SER A 447 -43.63 -10.91 17.49
CA SER A 447 -43.35 -9.48 17.71
C SER A 447 -42.66 -9.14 19.04
N ASN A 448 -42.01 -10.13 19.67
CA ASN A 448 -41.25 -9.92 20.91
C ASN A 448 -39.79 -9.54 20.59
N TYR A 449 -39.62 -8.33 20.05
CA TYR A 449 -38.31 -7.82 19.60
C TYR A 449 -37.29 -7.68 20.73
N PRO A 450 -37.63 -7.21 21.97
CA PRO A 450 -36.65 -7.08 23.04
C PRO A 450 -35.97 -8.40 23.41
N GLN A 451 -36.73 -9.50 23.48
CA GLN A 451 -36.16 -10.81 23.76
C GLN A 451 -35.41 -11.38 22.57
N ALA A 452 -35.86 -11.12 21.35
CA ALA A 452 -35.14 -11.51 20.14
C ALA A 452 -33.79 -10.80 20.01
N ASP A 453 -33.69 -9.55 20.49
CA ASP A 453 -32.43 -8.80 20.53
C ASP A 453 -31.48 -9.32 21.61
N ASN A 454 -32.01 -9.81 22.74
CA ASN A 454 -31.19 -10.48 23.77
C ASN A 454 -30.55 -11.76 23.19
N VAL A 455 -31.31 -12.62 22.54
CA VAL A 455 -30.79 -13.84 21.89
C VAL A 455 -29.79 -13.49 20.79
N ARG A 456 -30.01 -12.40 20.07
CA ARG A 456 -29.03 -11.90 19.12
C ARG A 456 -27.71 -11.50 19.78
N ASN A 457 -27.78 -10.84 20.94
CA ASN A 457 -26.57 -10.44 21.69
C ASN A 457 -25.85 -11.67 22.27
N GLU A 458 -26.58 -12.70 22.68
CA GLU A 458 -25.98 -13.98 23.10
C GLU A 458 -25.25 -14.65 21.93
N LEU A 459 -25.88 -14.75 20.75
CA LEU A 459 -25.25 -15.28 19.53
C LEU A 459 -24.01 -14.45 19.15
N HIS A 460 -24.07 -13.12 19.31
CA HIS A 460 -22.91 -12.26 19.10
C HIS A 460 -21.77 -12.56 20.10
N ALA A 461 -22.08 -12.79 21.37
CA ALA A 461 -21.08 -13.17 22.38
C ALA A 461 -20.46 -14.55 22.09
N GLU A 462 -21.22 -15.45 21.46
CA GLU A 462 -20.73 -16.77 21.03
C GLU A 462 -20.01 -16.74 19.67
N GLY A 463 -19.81 -15.56 19.08
CA GLY A 463 -19.02 -15.36 17.86
C GLY A 463 -19.81 -15.50 16.57
N TYR A 464 -21.14 -15.26 16.59
CA TYR A 464 -21.99 -15.33 15.40
C TYR A 464 -22.72 -14.01 15.14
N ASP A 465 -22.80 -13.62 13.87
CA ASP A 465 -23.66 -12.56 13.38
C ASP A 465 -24.96 -13.16 12.79
N VAL A 466 -26.07 -12.46 12.99
CA VAL A 466 -27.40 -12.90 12.54
C VAL A 466 -28.00 -11.87 11.60
N ARG A 467 -28.34 -12.28 10.39
CA ARG A 467 -28.99 -11.44 9.38
C ARG A 467 -30.35 -12.00 8.99
N ASP A 468 -31.38 -11.18 9.12
CA ASP A 468 -32.72 -11.56 8.69
C ASP A 468 -32.82 -11.46 7.15
N THR A 469 -33.26 -12.55 6.53
CA THR A 469 -33.51 -12.63 5.09
C THR A 469 -34.99 -12.95 4.84
N ARG A 470 -35.45 -12.84 3.58
CA ARG A 470 -36.82 -13.24 3.22
C ARG A 470 -37.07 -14.73 3.40
N ASN A 471 -36.03 -15.54 3.46
CA ASN A 471 -36.09 -17.00 3.52
C ASN A 471 -35.79 -17.57 4.92
N GLY A 472 -35.65 -16.70 5.95
CA GLY A 472 -35.27 -17.04 7.33
C GLY A 472 -34.07 -16.29 7.84
N THR A 473 -33.60 -16.63 9.02
CA THR A 473 -32.41 -16.01 9.65
C THR A 473 -31.14 -16.71 9.21
N LEU A 474 -30.24 -15.96 8.58
CA LEU A 474 -28.89 -16.39 8.23
C LEU A 474 -27.99 -16.17 9.45
N VAL A 475 -27.30 -17.21 9.89
CA VAL A 475 -26.29 -17.15 10.95
C VAL A 475 -24.91 -17.32 10.35
N LEU A 476 -24.00 -16.39 10.61
CA LEU A 476 -22.64 -16.37 10.06
C LEU A 476 -21.63 -16.27 11.19
N PRO A 477 -20.46 -16.92 11.11
CA PRO A 477 -19.38 -16.63 12.03
C PRO A 477 -19.08 -15.12 12.00
N ARG A 478 -18.95 -14.50 13.18
CA ARG A 478 -18.52 -13.10 13.26
C ARG A 478 -17.13 -12.97 12.65
N ARG A 479 -16.95 -11.90 11.90
CA ARG A 479 -15.63 -11.56 11.40
C ARG A 479 -14.86 -10.85 12.52
N PRO A 480 -13.53 -10.98 12.57
CA PRO A 480 -12.72 -10.23 13.52
C PRO A 480 -13.00 -8.72 13.52
N GLU A 481 -13.36 -8.18 12.34
CA GLU A 481 -13.71 -6.77 12.12
C GLU A 481 -14.98 -6.32 12.87
N ASP A 482 -15.89 -7.25 13.19
CA ASP A 482 -17.12 -6.97 13.91
C ASP A 482 -16.92 -7.06 15.44
N GLU A 483 -15.80 -7.63 15.89
CA GLU A 483 -15.47 -7.85 17.31
C GLU A 483 -14.50 -6.80 17.86
N PHE A 484 -13.57 -6.30 17.03
CA PHE A 484 -12.50 -5.42 17.45
C PHE A 484 -12.55 -4.07 16.74
N THR A 485 -11.98 -3.05 17.37
CA THR A 485 -11.77 -1.75 16.74
C THR A 485 -10.66 -1.85 15.70
N ILE A 486 -11.03 -1.91 14.43
CA ILE A 486 -10.08 -1.91 13.32
C ILE A 486 -9.90 -0.49 12.80
N ILE A 487 -8.66 -0.08 12.67
CA ILE A 487 -8.28 1.26 12.21
C ILE A 487 -7.46 1.20 10.93
N SER A 488 -7.67 2.16 10.03
CA SER A 488 -6.89 2.32 8.78
C SER A 488 -5.93 3.51 8.83
N SER A 489 -5.96 4.30 9.92
CA SER A 489 -5.08 5.45 10.13
C SER A 489 -5.07 5.83 11.60
N SER A 490 -4.04 6.52 12.06
CA SER A 490 -3.96 7.06 13.41
C SER A 490 -5.11 8.01 13.73
N SER A 491 -5.54 8.81 12.75
CA SER A 491 -6.67 9.75 12.88
C SER A 491 -8.03 9.06 13.01
N GLY A 492 -8.12 7.75 12.72
CA GLY A 492 -9.30 6.92 12.98
C GLY A 492 -9.52 6.62 14.46
N VAL A 493 -8.53 6.88 15.32
CA VAL A 493 -8.63 6.74 16.78
C VAL A 493 -9.11 8.05 17.39
N THR A 494 -10.11 7.96 18.28
CA THR A 494 -10.60 9.13 19.02
C THR A 494 -9.47 9.74 19.85
N ASP A 495 -9.29 11.04 19.73
CA ASP A 495 -8.30 11.78 20.48
C ASP A 495 -8.73 11.97 21.94
N SER A 496 -8.07 11.28 22.84
CA SER A 496 -8.33 11.30 24.30
C SER A 496 -7.43 12.29 25.06
N THR A 497 -6.59 13.07 24.39
CA THR A 497 -5.60 13.96 25.04
C THR A 497 -6.23 15.03 25.95
N ARG A 498 -7.50 15.39 25.71
CA ARG A 498 -8.26 16.37 26.52
C ARG A 498 -9.22 15.74 27.54
N GLN A 499 -9.26 14.43 27.63
CA GLN A 499 -10.07 13.73 28.62
C GLN A 499 -9.34 13.74 29.95
N SER A 500 -10.11 13.61 31.06
CA SER A 500 -9.53 13.46 32.40
C SER A 500 -8.69 12.20 32.53
N ASP A 501 -7.61 12.29 33.31
CA ASP A 501 -6.73 11.17 33.58
C ASP A 501 -7.47 10.04 34.31
N GLN A 502 -7.34 8.82 33.81
CA GLN A 502 -7.92 7.63 34.39
C GLN A 502 -6.86 6.72 35.02
N TYR A 503 -5.63 6.84 34.53
CA TYR A 503 -4.47 6.07 34.96
C TYR A 503 -3.30 7.01 35.25
N GLU A 504 -2.32 6.53 36.03
CA GLU A 504 -1.06 7.26 36.24
C GLU A 504 -0.20 7.20 34.96
N PHE A 505 -0.12 6.01 34.35
CA PHE A 505 0.62 5.80 33.11
C PHE A 505 -0.19 5.04 32.09
N SER A 506 -0.06 5.44 30.83
CA SER A 506 -0.39 4.66 29.65
C SER A 506 0.89 4.11 29.02
N VAL A 507 1.07 2.80 29.05
CA VAL A 507 2.20 2.14 28.39
C VAL A 507 1.79 1.75 26.98
N ASN A 508 2.42 2.39 26.00
CA ASN A 508 2.08 2.26 24.60
C ASN A 508 3.03 1.29 23.89
N LEU A 509 2.50 0.16 23.45
CA LEU A 509 3.23 -0.88 22.73
C LEU A 509 2.81 -0.95 21.28
N LEU A 510 3.76 -1.02 20.37
CA LEU A 510 3.54 -1.25 18.94
C LEU A 510 4.04 -2.65 18.58
N ALA A 511 3.13 -3.53 18.19
CA ALA A 511 3.43 -4.89 17.77
C ALA A 511 3.34 -5.02 16.24
N HIS A 512 4.32 -5.67 15.64
CA HIS A 512 4.29 -6.10 14.25
C HIS A 512 5.17 -7.34 14.08
N ASN A 513 4.55 -8.51 13.90
CA ASN A 513 5.24 -9.79 13.76
C ASN A 513 6.27 -10.04 14.91
N SER A 514 5.86 -9.80 16.16
CA SER A 514 6.74 -9.76 17.32
C SER A 514 6.14 -10.47 18.55
N ARG A 515 5.43 -11.59 18.35
CA ARG A 515 4.70 -12.32 19.37
C ARG A 515 5.50 -12.59 20.66
N GLU A 516 6.69 -13.16 20.54
CA GLU A 516 7.48 -13.55 21.71
C GLU A 516 7.98 -12.35 22.51
N ASP A 517 8.46 -11.30 21.81
CA ASP A 517 8.94 -10.08 22.43
C ASP A 517 7.80 -9.34 23.14
N LEU A 518 6.65 -9.24 22.46
CA LEU A 518 5.45 -8.62 23.04
C LEU A 518 4.98 -9.35 24.30
N GLU A 519 4.91 -10.67 24.28
CA GLU A 519 4.47 -11.45 25.43
C GLU A 519 5.43 -11.31 26.62
N ARG A 520 6.75 -11.32 26.39
CA ARG A 520 7.76 -11.05 27.41
C ARG A 520 7.61 -9.65 27.99
N CYS A 521 7.49 -8.64 27.15
CA CYS A 521 7.30 -7.25 27.55
C CYS A 521 6.04 -7.08 28.42
N ILE A 522 4.89 -7.58 27.98
CA ILE A 522 3.63 -7.53 28.76
C ILE A 522 3.80 -8.22 30.13
N LYS A 523 4.37 -9.43 30.17
CA LYS A 523 4.59 -10.14 31.41
C LYS A 523 5.48 -9.37 32.39
N SER A 524 6.54 -8.75 31.91
CA SER A 524 7.46 -7.97 32.72
C SER A 524 6.79 -6.70 33.29
N ILE A 525 5.94 -6.03 32.50
CA ILE A 525 5.15 -4.88 32.95
C ILE A 525 4.16 -5.31 34.05
N CYS A 526 3.46 -6.42 33.85
CA CYS A 526 2.54 -6.97 34.88
C CYS A 526 3.25 -7.33 36.20
N LEU A 527 4.47 -7.86 36.10
CA LEU A 527 5.26 -8.23 37.26
C LEU A 527 5.73 -7.02 38.09
N HIS A 528 6.14 -5.94 37.43
CA HIS A 528 6.79 -4.79 38.09
C HIS A 528 5.93 -3.51 38.13
N GLY A 529 4.69 -3.54 37.60
CA GLY A 529 3.79 -2.39 37.53
C GLY A 529 2.72 -2.31 38.62
N SER A 530 2.66 -3.27 39.52
CA SER A 530 1.56 -3.49 40.48
C SER A 530 1.31 -2.34 41.45
N GLN A 531 2.26 -1.46 41.71
CA GLN A 531 2.11 -0.35 42.67
C GLN A 531 1.53 0.92 42.04
N HIS A 532 1.27 0.91 40.74
CA HIS A 532 0.80 2.05 39.96
C HIS A 532 -0.48 1.71 39.21
N LYS A 533 -1.33 2.70 38.99
CA LYS A 533 -2.53 2.54 38.20
C LYS A 533 -2.20 2.66 36.73
N LEU A 534 -1.97 1.51 36.10
CA LEU A 534 -1.49 1.42 34.72
C LEU A 534 -2.60 1.03 33.73
N GLU A 535 -2.44 1.47 32.48
CA GLU A 535 -3.07 0.85 31.32
C GLU A 535 -2.01 0.46 30.25
N LEU A 536 -2.27 -0.62 29.54
CA LEU A 536 -1.57 -0.98 28.32
C LEU A 536 -2.40 -0.56 27.12
N VAL A 537 -1.83 0.25 26.23
CA VAL A 537 -2.42 0.60 24.96
C VAL A 537 -1.58 -0.05 23.87
N ILE A 538 -2.07 -1.16 23.34
CA ILE A 538 -1.34 -1.99 22.39
C ILE A 538 -1.95 -1.82 21.01
N ILE A 539 -1.12 -1.63 20.00
CA ILE A 539 -1.55 -1.69 18.60
C ILE A 539 -0.93 -2.90 17.89
N ASP A 540 -1.77 -3.73 17.29
CA ASP A 540 -1.33 -4.61 16.20
C ASP A 540 -1.21 -3.81 14.93
N ASN A 541 0.02 -3.56 14.49
CA ASN A 541 0.29 -2.76 13.30
C ASN A 541 0.28 -3.63 12.02
N GLY A 542 -0.77 -4.43 11.85
CA GLY A 542 -0.99 -5.28 10.68
C GLY A 542 -0.09 -6.52 10.65
N SER A 543 0.04 -7.24 11.78
CA SER A 543 0.79 -8.50 11.85
C SER A 543 0.17 -9.60 10.98
N THR A 544 1.02 -10.47 10.46
CA THR A 544 0.68 -11.62 9.61
C THR A 544 1.07 -12.97 10.22
N ASP A 545 1.68 -12.95 11.40
CA ASP A 545 2.06 -14.10 12.19
C ASP A 545 1.09 -14.36 13.35
N ASP A 546 1.49 -15.14 14.33
CA ASP A 546 0.70 -15.47 15.53
C ASP A 546 0.58 -14.32 16.56
N THR A 547 1.15 -13.14 16.29
CA THR A 547 0.94 -11.91 17.07
C THR A 547 -0.52 -11.48 17.06
N LEU A 548 -1.16 -11.48 15.88
CA LEU A 548 -2.57 -11.09 15.72
C LEU A 548 -3.52 -11.99 16.52
N PRO A 549 -3.51 -13.35 16.39
CA PRO A 549 -4.34 -14.22 17.19
C PRO A 549 -4.11 -14.06 18.71
N PHE A 550 -2.88 -13.85 19.13
CA PHE A 550 -2.54 -13.60 20.52
C PHE A 550 -3.20 -12.34 21.07
N LEU A 551 -3.08 -11.22 20.34
CA LEU A 551 -3.68 -9.96 20.74
C LEU A 551 -5.21 -10.01 20.72
N GLN A 552 -5.80 -10.73 19.78
CA GLN A 552 -7.25 -10.98 19.76
C GLN A 552 -7.70 -11.76 21.00
N GLN A 553 -6.96 -12.79 21.40
CA GLN A 553 -7.24 -13.55 22.62
C GLN A 553 -7.06 -12.68 23.87
N LEU A 554 -6.00 -11.87 23.92
CA LEU A 554 -5.73 -10.95 25.02
C LEU A 554 -6.85 -9.93 25.19
N ALA A 555 -7.32 -9.33 24.08
CA ALA A 555 -8.42 -8.36 24.07
C ALA A 555 -9.76 -8.96 24.50
N ARG A 556 -10.02 -10.24 24.19
CA ARG A 556 -11.23 -10.95 24.67
C ARG A 556 -11.22 -11.21 26.15
N ASN A 557 -10.06 -11.52 26.69
CA ASN A 557 -9.95 -11.94 28.10
C ASN A 557 -9.95 -10.75 29.06
N ASP A 558 -9.43 -9.60 28.66
CA ASP A 558 -9.29 -8.34 29.44
C ASP A 558 -8.93 -8.56 30.92
N ASN A 559 -8.03 -9.51 31.19
CA ASN A 559 -7.72 -9.96 32.55
C ASN A 559 -6.23 -9.73 32.90
N LEU A 560 -5.69 -8.58 32.51
CA LEU A 560 -4.32 -8.24 32.90
C LEU A 560 -4.30 -7.80 34.36
N THR A 561 -3.50 -8.48 35.16
CA THR A 561 -3.32 -8.18 36.58
C THR A 561 -1.86 -8.09 36.96
N GLY A 562 -1.54 -7.17 37.87
CA GLY A 562 -0.23 -7.11 38.48
C GLY A 562 0.00 -8.28 39.44
N GLU A 563 1.20 -8.38 39.99
CA GLU A 563 1.58 -9.43 40.98
C GLU A 563 0.73 -9.37 42.26
N ASP A 564 0.28 -8.18 42.64
CA ASP A 564 -0.60 -7.94 43.78
C ASP A 564 -2.10 -8.16 43.50
N GLY A 565 -2.44 -8.55 42.25
CA GLY A 565 -3.82 -8.74 41.82
C GLY A 565 -4.52 -7.46 41.38
N GLN A 566 -3.84 -6.30 41.35
CA GLN A 566 -4.40 -5.06 40.82
C GLN A 566 -4.65 -5.19 39.31
N HIS A 567 -5.84 -4.79 38.86
CA HIS A 567 -6.20 -4.79 37.44
C HIS A 567 -5.39 -3.72 36.67
N ILE A 568 -4.80 -4.12 35.56
CA ILE A 568 -4.13 -3.25 34.57
C ILE A 568 -5.11 -3.03 33.43
N GLY A 569 -5.46 -1.77 33.14
CA GLY A 569 -6.33 -1.45 32.01
C GLY A 569 -5.73 -1.94 30.68
N LEU A 570 -6.56 -2.38 29.74
CA LEU A 570 -6.14 -2.86 28.45
C LEU A 570 -6.96 -2.24 27.33
N GLN A 571 -6.27 -1.66 26.37
CA GLN A 571 -6.84 -1.27 25.08
C GLN A 571 -6.01 -1.90 23.97
N VAL A 572 -6.65 -2.66 23.07
CA VAL A 572 -6.00 -3.24 21.91
C VAL A 572 -6.62 -2.65 20.64
N LEU A 573 -5.79 -2.02 19.83
CA LEU A 573 -6.14 -1.47 18.53
C LEU A 573 -5.61 -2.41 17.44
N PHE A 574 -6.40 -2.66 16.41
CA PHE A 574 -6.01 -3.50 15.30
C PHE A 574 -5.91 -2.66 14.03
N ALA A 575 -4.71 -2.50 13.48
CA ALA A 575 -4.56 -1.86 12.18
C ALA A 575 -4.88 -2.87 11.08
N ASP A 576 -5.66 -2.46 10.08
CA ASP A 576 -5.98 -3.30 8.93
C ASP A 576 -4.77 -3.55 8.01
N HIS A 577 -3.68 -2.83 8.21
CA HIS A 577 -2.41 -2.95 7.50
C HIS A 577 -1.26 -2.37 8.33
N ASN A 578 0.00 -2.54 7.88
CA ASN A 578 1.14 -1.86 8.49
C ASN A 578 1.12 -0.35 8.17
N MET A 579 0.58 0.44 9.09
CA MET A 579 0.50 1.91 8.97
C MET A 579 1.87 2.60 9.02
N GLY A 580 2.93 1.89 9.39
CA GLY A 580 4.25 2.45 9.69
C GLY A 580 4.42 2.79 11.17
N PHE A 581 5.66 3.06 11.57
CA PHE A 581 6.01 3.17 12.99
C PHE A 581 5.37 4.39 13.65
N ALA A 582 5.50 5.58 13.06
CA ALA A 582 4.98 6.82 13.63
C ALA A 582 3.44 6.83 13.70
N ALA A 583 2.75 6.34 12.66
CA ALA A 583 1.29 6.28 12.65
C ALA A 583 0.75 5.32 13.72
N GLY A 584 1.41 4.16 13.92
CA GLY A 584 1.06 3.25 15.00
C GLY A 584 1.25 3.89 16.37
N ARG A 585 2.37 4.60 16.60
CA ARG A 585 2.60 5.35 17.85
C ARG A 585 1.57 6.46 18.07
N ASN A 586 1.26 7.23 17.03
CA ASN A 586 0.21 8.26 17.11
C ASN A 586 -1.16 7.67 17.48
N ALA A 587 -1.50 6.50 16.93
CA ALA A 587 -2.74 5.81 17.26
C ALA A 587 -2.83 5.45 18.75
N THR A 588 -1.75 4.86 19.32
CA THR A 588 -1.72 4.53 20.75
C THR A 588 -1.73 5.77 21.63
N MET A 589 -0.98 6.82 21.28
CA MET A 589 -1.01 8.08 22.03
C MET A 589 -2.39 8.73 22.06
N ARG A 590 -3.16 8.66 20.93
CA ARG A 590 -4.54 9.16 20.90
C ARG A 590 -5.49 8.40 21.83
N ALA A 591 -5.30 7.10 21.95
CA ALA A 591 -6.15 6.25 22.80
C ALA A 591 -5.82 6.37 24.29
N SER A 592 -4.64 6.86 24.63
CA SER A 592 -4.11 6.89 26.01
C SER A 592 -4.94 7.77 26.95
N LEU A 593 -5.20 7.26 28.18
CA LEU A 593 -5.94 7.92 29.25
C LEU A 593 -5.10 8.13 30.53
N GLY A 594 -3.82 7.77 30.51
CA GLY A 594 -2.89 8.00 31.61
C GLY A 594 -2.43 9.46 31.70
N HIS A 595 -2.08 9.91 32.92
CA HIS A 595 -1.45 11.22 33.14
C HIS A 595 -0.16 11.34 32.33
N SER A 596 0.66 10.30 32.37
CA SER A 596 1.89 10.20 31.56
C SER A 596 1.79 9.07 30.56
N ILE A 597 2.36 9.27 29.37
CA ILE A 597 2.49 8.26 28.34
C ILE A 597 3.92 7.74 28.34
N ILE A 598 4.08 6.42 28.27
CA ILE A 598 5.34 5.75 28.06
C ILE A 598 5.30 5.06 26.70
N LEU A 599 6.00 5.59 25.71
CA LEU A 599 6.27 4.87 24.47
C LEU A 599 7.36 3.83 24.77
N MET A 600 7.00 2.56 24.75
CA MET A 600 7.90 1.45 25.02
C MET A 600 8.01 0.53 23.80
N ASP A 601 9.22 0.09 23.49
CA ASP A 601 9.45 -0.92 22.47
C ASP A 601 9.19 -2.32 23.04
N THR A 602 8.66 -3.23 22.23
CA THR A 602 8.39 -4.62 22.65
C THR A 602 9.65 -5.41 22.97
N SER A 603 10.83 -4.93 22.55
CA SER A 603 12.12 -5.52 22.90
C SER A 603 12.60 -5.16 24.32
N ILE A 604 11.86 -4.34 25.04
CA ILE A 604 12.17 -3.99 26.44
C ILE A 604 11.54 -5.02 27.39
N GLU A 605 12.32 -5.44 28.37
CA GLU A 605 11.90 -6.21 29.51
C GLU A 605 12.13 -5.39 30.78
N VAL A 606 11.07 -5.16 31.56
CA VAL A 606 11.13 -4.41 32.82
C VAL A 606 11.62 -5.38 33.91
N THR A 607 12.65 -4.98 34.65
CA THR A 607 13.27 -5.80 35.69
C THR A 607 13.18 -5.19 37.09
N GLY A 608 12.47 -4.04 37.21
CA GLY A 608 12.27 -3.34 38.50
C GLY A 608 11.31 -2.17 38.34
N ASP A 609 11.12 -1.42 39.41
CA ASP A 609 10.24 -0.23 39.38
C ASP A 609 10.86 0.89 38.51
N ILE A 610 10.29 1.11 37.34
CA ILE A 610 10.63 2.21 36.44
C ILE A 610 9.67 3.40 36.59
N TRP A 611 8.55 3.20 37.24
CA TRP A 611 7.42 4.13 37.31
C TRP A 611 7.72 5.29 38.22
N THR A 612 8.10 5.00 39.47
CA THR A 612 8.42 6.03 40.48
C THR A 612 9.53 6.99 40.03
N PRO A 613 10.68 6.54 39.46
CA PRO A 613 11.70 7.48 38.96
C PRO A 613 11.21 8.33 37.78
N LEU A 614 10.38 7.77 36.89
CA LEU A 614 9.83 8.53 35.77
C LEU A 614 8.83 9.58 36.25
N GLU A 615 7.94 9.23 37.18
CA GLU A 615 7.00 10.15 37.80
C GLU A 615 7.73 11.33 38.48
N GLN A 616 8.74 11.02 39.28
CA GLN A 616 9.55 12.05 39.97
C GLN A 616 10.26 12.98 38.98
N THR A 617 10.77 12.45 37.88
CA THR A 617 11.42 13.24 36.84
C THR A 617 10.42 14.12 36.10
N LEU A 618 9.25 13.60 35.77
CA LEU A 618 8.19 14.33 35.03
C LEU A 618 7.40 15.30 35.92
N ALA A 619 7.54 15.21 37.26
CA ALA A 619 6.99 16.19 38.20
C ALA A 619 7.66 17.58 38.08
N ASP A 620 8.87 17.66 37.51
CA ASP A 620 9.47 18.93 37.11
C ASP A 620 8.77 19.42 35.82
N GLU A 621 8.00 20.50 35.92
CA GLU A 621 7.24 21.07 34.82
C GLU A 621 8.14 21.48 33.64
N SER A 622 9.41 21.77 33.89
CA SER A 622 10.39 22.12 32.84
C SER A 622 10.78 20.90 31.98
N VAL A 623 10.54 19.68 32.46
CA VAL A 623 10.88 18.45 31.76
C VAL A 623 9.74 18.08 30.81
N GLY A 624 10.02 17.97 29.54
CA GLY A 624 9.07 17.52 28.51
C GLY A 624 9.12 16.01 28.26
N VAL A 625 10.33 15.46 28.16
CA VAL A 625 10.57 14.04 27.90
C VAL A 625 11.61 13.51 28.89
N ALA A 626 11.34 12.32 29.41
CA ALA A 626 12.24 11.56 30.27
C ALA A 626 12.42 10.13 29.76
N GLY A 627 13.60 9.55 29.98
CA GLY A 627 13.85 8.14 29.63
C GLY A 627 15.26 7.69 29.99
N PRO A 628 15.52 6.37 29.93
CA PRO A 628 16.81 5.83 30.37
C PRO A 628 17.98 6.07 29.41
N PHE A 629 17.73 6.24 28.12
CA PHE A 629 18.75 6.26 27.08
C PHE A 629 18.76 7.62 26.38
N GLY A 630 19.58 8.54 26.89
CA GLY A 630 19.75 9.88 26.35
C GLY A 630 20.80 9.93 25.24
N LEU A 631 20.58 10.83 24.30
CA LEU A 631 21.49 11.11 23.18
C LEU A 631 21.86 12.58 23.17
N VAL A 632 23.12 12.89 22.83
CA VAL A 632 23.63 14.25 22.62
C VAL A 632 24.36 14.37 21.28
N SER A 633 24.30 15.54 20.67
CA SER A 633 24.99 15.85 19.42
C SER A 633 25.68 17.19 19.47
N SER A 634 26.73 17.37 18.67
CA SER A 634 27.39 18.66 18.48
C SER A 634 27.03 19.34 17.16
N ASP A 635 26.45 18.60 16.20
CA ASP A 635 26.30 19.04 14.80
C ASP A 635 25.03 18.54 14.10
N LEU A 636 24.11 17.91 14.82
CA LEU A 636 22.89 17.30 14.32
C LEU A 636 23.09 16.12 13.33
N ARG A 637 24.31 15.65 13.15
CA ARG A 637 24.66 14.57 12.23
C ARG A 637 24.93 13.27 12.95
N GLU A 638 25.71 13.36 14.02
CA GLU A 638 26.05 12.23 14.85
C GLU A 638 25.51 12.42 16.26
N PHE A 639 24.85 11.41 16.77
CA PHE A 639 24.31 11.37 18.11
C PHE A 639 25.07 10.32 18.91
N GLN A 640 25.50 10.70 20.10
CA GLN A 640 26.26 9.88 21.03
C GLN A 640 25.48 9.74 22.33
N GLU A 641 25.77 8.71 23.10
CA GLU A 641 25.15 8.50 24.40
C GLU A 641 25.42 9.68 25.35
N ALA A 642 24.36 10.15 25.99
CA ALA A 642 24.46 11.26 26.94
C ALA A 642 25.11 10.80 28.24
N THR A 643 26.11 11.55 28.73
CA THR A 643 26.77 11.29 30.02
C THR A 643 26.21 12.12 31.17
N GLY A 644 25.33 13.09 30.85
CA GLY A 644 24.66 13.98 31.81
C GLY A 644 23.18 13.71 31.95
N THR A 645 22.53 14.50 32.80
CA THR A 645 21.06 14.42 32.98
C THR A 645 20.28 15.04 31.83
N ASP A 646 20.74 16.15 31.25
CA ASP A 646 20.14 16.78 30.09
C ASP A 646 20.62 16.10 28.82
N ALA A 647 19.69 15.84 27.88
CA ALA A 647 19.94 15.21 26.61
C ALA A 647 19.35 16.02 25.44
N ASP A 648 19.80 15.74 24.23
CA ASP A 648 19.19 16.26 23.01
C ASP A 648 17.96 15.46 22.61
N ALA A 649 18.02 14.17 22.84
CA ALA A 649 16.90 13.26 22.59
C ALA A 649 16.94 12.08 23.56
N ILE A 650 15.79 11.38 23.69
CA ILE A 650 15.68 10.08 24.35
C ILE A 650 15.46 9.02 23.25
N GLU A 651 16.21 7.90 23.34
CA GLU A 651 16.02 6.78 22.41
C GLU A 651 14.60 6.20 22.52
N GLY A 652 14.01 5.86 21.38
CA GLY A 652 12.65 5.38 21.23
C GLY A 652 12.35 4.00 21.86
N TYR A 653 13.33 3.38 22.53
CA TYR A 653 13.10 2.15 23.29
C TYR A 653 12.22 2.38 24.51
N LEU A 654 12.38 3.53 25.20
CA LEU A 654 11.55 3.94 26.30
C LEU A 654 11.57 5.46 26.43
N MET A 655 10.47 6.12 26.14
CA MET A 655 10.25 7.56 26.25
C MET A 655 9.02 7.84 27.08
N ALA A 656 9.13 8.66 28.09
CA ALA A 656 8.00 9.05 28.96
C ALA A 656 7.79 10.56 28.89
N PHE A 657 6.53 10.99 28.85
CA PHE A 657 6.14 12.40 28.84
C PHE A 657 4.70 12.57 29.34
N ARG A 658 4.35 13.78 29.82
CA ARG A 658 2.98 14.09 30.24
C ARG A 658 2.06 14.16 29.02
N ARG A 659 0.93 13.50 29.07
CA ARG A 659 -0.08 13.45 28.00
C ARG A 659 -0.61 14.83 27.62
N GLU A 660 -0.78 15.70 28.61
CA GLU A 660 -1.27 17.07 28.43
C GLU A 660 -0.41 17.94 27.50
N LEU A 661 0.86 17.55 27.27
CA LEU A 661 1.78 18.29 26.39
C LEU A 661 1.53 18.02 24.91
N LEU A 662 0.86 16.92 24.55
CA LEU A 662 0.64 16.55 23.14
C LEU A 662 -0.09 17.60 22.30
N PRO A 663 -1.14 18.29 22.79
CA PRO A 663 -1.80 19.35 22.03
C PRO A 663 -0.88 20.53 21.70
N GLU A 664 0.13 20.80 22.52
CA GLU A 664 1.12 21.85 22.30
C GLU A 664 2.29 21.38 21.42
N VAL A 665 2.85 20.24 21.78
CA VAL A 665 4.04 19.68 21.13
C VAL A 665 3.72 19.15 19.74
N GLY A 666 2.54 18.52 19.57
CA GLY A 666 2.08 17.91 18.32
C GLY A 666 2.38 16.41 18.24
N TRP A 667 2.06 15.85 17.08
CA TRP A 667 2.15 14.43 16.76
C TRP A 667 3.42 14.10 15.99
N ILE A 668 3.87 12.85 16.07
CA ILE A 668 5.01 12.37 15.28
C ILE A 668 4.66 12.43 13.78
N ASP A 669 5.56 12.90 12.94
CA ASP A 669 5.35 12.95 11.48
C ASP A 669 5.24 11.52 10.92
N GLU A 670 4.09 11.17 10.34
CA GLU A 670 3.79 9.83 9.87
C GLU A 670 4.57 9.41 8.62
N LYS A 671 5.40 10.31 8.08
CA LYS A 671 6.43 9.96 7.09
C LYS A 671 7.49 9.01 7.66
N PHE A 672 7.69 8.98 9.00
CA PHE A 672 8.55 8.02 9.68
C PHE A 672 7.88 6.63 9.73
N ARG A 673 7.99 5.88 8.66
CA ARG A 673 7.47 4.51 8.59
C ARG A 673 8.39 3.48 9.26
N PHE A 674 9.64 3.84 9.54
CA PHE A 674 10.66 3.04 10.20
C PHE A 674 11.11 3.73 11.49
N TYR A 675 11.47 3.00 12.51
CA TYR A 675 11.65 3.52 13.87
C TYR A 675 12.86 4.47 14.06
N ARG A 676 13.95 4.29 13.29
CA ARG A 676 15.19 5.06 13.46
C ARG A 676 14.97 6.57 13.25
N LEU A 677 15.59 7.40 14.13
CA LEU A 677 15.56 8.87 14.11
C LEU A 677 14.17 9.50 14.40
N MET A 678 13.11 8.71 14.51
CA MET A 678 11.80 9.20 14.87
C MET A 678 11.78 9.75 16.31
N ASP A 679 12.44 9.07 17.21
CA ASP A 679 12.65 9.41 18.60
C ASP A 679 13.40 10.73 18.77
N ILE A 680 14.49 10.92 18.06
CA ILE A 680 15.24 12.18 18.01
C ILE A 680 14.36 13.31 17.47
N TYR A 681 13.69 13.05 16.33
CA TYR A 681 12.78 14.02 15.73
C TYR A 681 11.67 14.45 16.69
N PHE A 682 11.07 13.51 17.42
CA PHE A 682 9.99 13.79 18.36
C PHE A 682 10.50 14.51 19.64
N SER A 683 11.68 14.15 20.16
CA SER A 683 12.31 14.86 21.28
C SER A 683 12.53 16.35 20.99
N PHE A 684 12.86 16.69 19.75
CA PHE A 684 13.05 18.07 19.33
C PHE A 684 11.77 18.90 19.33
N PHE A 685 10.59 18.30 19.19
CA PHE A 685 9.33 19.02 19.36
C PHE A 685 9.17 19.57 20.77
N PHE A 686 9.49 18.78 21.79
CA PHE A 686 9.47 19.24 23.18
C PHE A 686 10.47 20.38 23.41
N LYS A 687 11.65 20.28 22.83
CA LYS A 687 12.67 21.35 22.92
C LYS A 687 12.21 22.65 22.24
N THR A 688 11.54 22.57 21.10
CA THR A 688 10.98 23.78 20.45
C THR A 688 9.90 24.45 21.28
N SER A 689 9.15 23.70 22.08
CA SER A 689 8.20 24.23 23.06
C SER A 689 8.86 24.64 24.40
N GLY A 690 10.19 24.65 24.47
CA GLY A 690 10.96 25.13 25.63
C GLY A 690 11.09 24.10 26.77
N TYR A 691 10.74 22.85 26.53
CA TYR A 691 10.90 21.78 27.53
C TYR A 691 12.28 21.13 27.43
N ARG A 692 12.77 20.68 28.58
CA ARG A 692 13.99 19.90 28.69
C ARG A 692 13.74 18.44 28.35
N VAL A 693 14.76 17.80 27.81
CA VAL A 693 14.82 16.35 27.58
C VAL A 693 15.82 15.78 28.57
N VAL A 694 15.42 14.83 29.39
CA VAL A 694 16.16 14.42 30.58
C VAL A 694 16.38 12.91 30.63
N THR A 695 17.61 12.49 30.90
CA THR A 695 17.95 11.09 31.15
C THR A 695 17.57 10.67 32.56
N THR A 696 17.07 9.46 32.73
CA THR A 696 16.74 8.86 34.03
C THR A 696 17.57 7.56 34.22
N PRO A 697 18.82 7.66 34.69
CA PRO A 697 19.75 6.53 34.74
C PRO A 697 19.27 5.38 35.60
N VAL A 698 18.52 5.64 36.66
CA VAL A 698 17.94 4.60 37.54
C VAL A 698 16.98 3.69 36.75
N VAL A 699 16.28 4.22 35.74
CA VAL A 699 15.42 3.43 34.86
C VAL A 699 16.24 2.51 33.97
N ALA A 700 17.42 2.97 33.50
CA ALA A 700 18.33 2.14 32.69
C ALA A 700 18.79 0.86 33.41
N GLU A 701 18.95 0.92 34.75
CA GLU A 701 19.33 -0.23 35.56
C GLU A 701 18.18 -1.23 35.79
N ARG A 702 16.94 -0.82 35.42
CA ARG A 702 15.70 -1.57 35.70
C ARG A 702 14.98 -2.02 34.44
N VAL A 703 15.69 -1.99 33.34
CA VAL A 703 15.21 -2.50 32.05
C VAL A 703 16.32 -3.30 31.33
N GLU A 704 15.92 -4.36 30.66
CA GLU A 704 16.80 -5.12 29.77
C GLU A 704 16.39 -4.87 28.33
N LYS A 705 17.36 -4.55 27.47
CA LYS A 705 17.16 -4.37 26.02
C LYS A 705 17.49 -5.68 25.29
N HIS A 706 16.50 -6.26 24.64
CA HIS A 706 16.71 -7.40 23.74
C HIS A 706 16.94 -6.91 22.30
N PRO A 707 17.58 -7.73 21.45
CA PRO A 707 17.80 -7.38 20.05
C PRO A 707 16.50 -7.13 19.30
N HIS A 708 16.38 -5.98 18.62
CA HIS A 708 15.21 -5.63 17.83
C HIS A 708 15.14 -6.50 16.58
N ARG A 709 14.20 -7.45 16.51
CA ARG A 709 14.11 -8.46 15.44
C ARG A 709 13.99 -7.85 14.05
N GLU A 710 13.19 -6.82 13.89
CA GLU A 710 13.02 -6.13 12.60
C GLU A 710 14.36 -5.62 12.06
N TRP A 711 15.21 -5.05 12.93
CA TRP A 711 16.52 -4.55 12.53
C TRP A 711 17.42 -5.65 11.99
N TYR A 712 17.47 -6.79 12.69
CA TYR A 712 18.35 -7.88 12.31
C TYR A 712 17.83 -8.71 11.13
N SER A 713 16.53 -8.63 10.82
CA SER A 713 15.95 -9.26 9.65
C SER A 713 16.22 -8.51 8.33
N LEU A 714 16.62 -7.24 8.41
CA LEU A 714 16.92 -6.41 7.24
C LEU A 714 18.37 -6.61 6.77
N SER A 715 18.58 -6.57 5.46
CA SER A 715 19.91 -6.48 4.86
C SER A 715 20.58 -5.14 5.19
N GLU A 716 21.90 -5.04 5.08
CA GLU A 716 22.65 -3.81 5.33
C GLU A 716 22.21 -2.66 4.41
N ASP A 717 21.94 -2.95 3.14
CA ASP A 717 21.43 -1.98 2.16
C ASP A 717 20.04 -1.44 2.54
N GLU A 718 19.15 -2.33 3.03
CA GLU A 718 17.82 -1.92 3.48
C GLU A 718 17.89 -1.05 4.72
N ARG A 719 18.75 -1.41 5.67
CA ARG A 719 19.01 -0.59 6.88
C ARG A 719 19.51 0.79 6.49
N THR A 720 20.51 0.87 5.61
CA THR A 720 21.09 2.13 5.13
C THR A 720 20.04 2.98 4.40
N THR A 721 19.26 2.38 3.48
CA THR A 721 18.24 3.08 2.71
C THR A 721 17.13 3.65 3.61
N LYS A 722 16.61 2.84 4.55
CA LYS A 722 15.57 3.25 5.48
C LYS A 722 16.08 4.35 6.43
N SER A 723 17.29 4.20 6.96
CA SER A 723 17.91 5.19 7.86
C SER A 723 18.17 6.51 7.14
N LYS A 724 18.68 6.47 5.89
CA LYS A 724 18.90 7.67 5.08
C LYS A 724 17.61 8.44 4.82
N LYS A 725 16.52 7.73 4.47
CA LYS A 725 15.22 8.36 4.24
C LYS A 725 14.71 9.09 5.48
N ASN A 726 14.83 8.48 6.65
CA ASN A 726 14.45 9.10 7.91
C ASN A 726 15.37 10.27 8.29
N TYR A 727 16.67 10.15 8.00
CA TYR A 727 17.61 11.26 8.19
C TYR A 727 17.27 12.47 7.29
N ASP A 728 16.86 12.25 6.05
CA ASP A 728 16.44 13.33 5.17
C ASP A 728 15.19 14.05 5.74
N ILE A 729 14.19 13.31 6.29
CA ILE A 729 13.02 13.90 6.95
C ILE A 729 13.46 14.75 8.17
N PHE A 730 14.36 14.21 8.99
CA PHE A 730 14.90 14.91 10.16
C PHE A 730 15.63 16.19 9.74
N ARG A 731 16.56 16.08 8.79
CA ARG A 731 17.37 17.21 8.29
C ARG A 731 16.49 18.29 7.67
N ASP A 732 15.50 17.94 6.85
CA ASP A 732 14.64 18.92 6.18
C ASP A 732 13.91 19.82 7.16
N ARG A 733 13.64 19.35 8.38
CA ARG A 733 13.01 20.14 9.42
C ARG A 733 14.02 20.84 10.34
N TRP A 734 15.11 20.16 10.70
CA TRP A 734 15.99 20.57 11.79
C TRP A 734 17.40 20.98 11.34
N HIS A 735 17.63 21.28 10.05
CA HIS A 735 18.96 21.63 9.51
C HIS A 735 19.57 22.90 10.10
N HIS A 736 18.81 23.74 10.81
CA HIS A 736 19.24 24.90 11.58
C HIS A 736 18.90 24.77 13.08
N GLY A 737 18.80 23.53 13.56
CA GLY A 737 18.40 23.23 14.94
C GLY A 737 19.52 23.27 15.99
N GLU A 738 20.69 23.84 15.70
CA GLU A 738 21.83 23.86 16.65
C GLU A 738 21.49 24.56 17.96
N SER A 739 20.55 25.52 17.97
CA SER A 739 20.06 26.20 19.18
C SER A 739 19.27 25.26 20.11
N LEU A 740 18.79 24.12 19.60
CA LEU A 740 18.10 23.11 20.38
C LEU A 740 19.01 22.10 21.05
N LEU A 741 20.29 22.04 20.66
CA LEU A 741 21.28 21.16 21.28
C LEU A 741 21.55 21.56 22.72
N VAL A 742 21.76 20.60 23.63
CA VAL A 742 22.01 20.83 25.06
C VAL A 742 23.05 21.92 25.31
N ALA A 743 24.10 21.95 24.49
CA ALA A 743 25.18 22.96 24.62
C ALA A 743 24.70 24.41 24.39
N ASN A 744 23.60 24.60 23.62
CA ASN A 744 23.11 25.91 23.21
C ASN A 744 21.67 26.18 23.71
N PHE A 745 21.01 25.15 24.24
CA PHE A 745 19.59 25.20 24.59
C PHE A 745 19.33 26.13 25.76
N ASN A 746 18.50 27.13 25.55
CA ASN A 746 18.01 28.04 26.57
C ASN A 746 16.49 28.05 26.61
N PRO A 747 15.86 27.35 27.60
CA PRO A 747 14.40 27.25 27.69
C PRO A 747 13.68 28.63 27.75
N GLN A 748 14.34 29.65 28.28
CA GLN A 748 13.77 30.99 28.37
C GLN A 748 13.71 31.74 27.04
N GLN A 749 14.49 31.31 26.07
CA GLN A 749 14.47 31.84 24.70
C GLN A 749 13.51 31.06 23.78
N MET A 750 13.08 29.88 24.21
CA MET A 750 12.07 29.09 23.50
C MET A 750 10.70 29.47 24.02
N TRP A 751 9.77 29.56 23.09
CA TRP A 751 8.38 29.82 23.47
C TRP A 751 7.68 28.53 23.88
N ARG A 752 6.96 28.56 24.99
CA ARG A 752 6.13 27.47 25.47
C ARG A 752 4.87 27.99 26.14
N GLY A 753 3.79 27.21 26.13
CA GLY A 753 2.55 27.54 26.81
C GLY A 753 1.90 28.77 26.20
N HIS A 754 1.54 28.74 24.95
CA HIS A 754 0.88 29.84 24.27
C HIS A 754 -0.64 29.62 24.16
N ASP A 755 -1.35 30.74 24.15
CA ASP A 755 -2.77 30.72 23.87
C ASP A 755 -3.00 30.53 22.36
N HIS A 756 -3.62 29.43 22.00
CA HIS A 756 -4.06 29.19 20.64
C HIS A 756 -5.49 29.66 20.45
N VAL A 757 -5.68 30.54 19.49
CA VAL A 757 -7.01 30.91 19.02
C VAL A 757 -7.21 30.21 17.69
N HIS A 758 -8.16 29.28 17.64
CA HIS A 758 -8.52 28.61 16.39
C HIS A 758 -9.50 29.46 15.60
N HIS A 759 -9.13 29.82 14.38
CA HIS A 759 -9.99 30.51 13.42
C HIS A 759 -10.23 29.60 12.23
N LEU A 760 -11.45 29.59 11.74
CA LEU A 760 -11.82 28.81 10.54
C LEU A 760 -11.68 29.62 9.26
N GLU A 761 -11.35 30.92 9.34
CA GLU A 761 -11.31 31.80 8.19
C GLU A 761 -9.93 32.47 7.99
N GLY A 762 -9.46 32.43 6.77
CA GLY A 762 -8.41 33.28 6.23
C GLY A 762 -7.02 32.65 6.25
N THR A 763 -6.41 32.65 5.09
CA THR A 763 -4.96 32.51 4.92
C THR A 763 -4.38 33.90 4.81
N HIS A 764 -3.26 34.18 5.50
CA HIS A 764 -2.51 35.40 5.27
C HIS A 764 -1.04 35.07 5.03
N THR A 765 -0.43 35.90 4.23
CA THR A 765 1.02 35.90 4.00
C THR A 765 1.60 37.18 4.53
N HIS A 766 2.72 37.09 5.24
CA HIS A 766 3.43 38.29 5.68
C HIS A 766 4.05 39.02 4.48
N SER A 767 3.83 40.32 4.38
CA SER A 767 4.65 41.15 3.52
C SER A 767 5.96 41.47 4.24
N ALA A 768 7.02 41.71 3.48
CA ALA A 768 8.33 42.08 4.05
C ALA A 768 8.28 43.38 4.91
N LYS A 769 7.19 44.16 4.81
CA LYS A 769 6.98 45.37 5.62
C LYS A 769 6.32 45.08 6.97
N GLU A 770 5.73 43.91 7.15
CA GLU A 770 5.00 43.52 8.37
C GLU A 770 5.83 42.62 9.27
N LEU A 771 6.99 42.16 8.77
CA LEU A 771 7.90 41.33 9.55
C LEU A 771 8.62 42.17 10.62
N PRO A 772 8.61 41.76 11.89
CA PRO A 772 9.45 42.39 12.91
C PRO A 772 10.94 42.16 12.61
N HIS A 773 11.81 42.94 13.26
CA HIS A 773 13.24 42.74 13.10
C HIS A 773 13.67 41.34 13.56
N ALA A 774 14.72 40.82 12.94
CA ALA A 774 15.30 39.53 13.31
C ALA A 774 15.54 39.42 14.83
N GLY A 775 15.19 38.27 15.41
CA GLY A 775 15.35 38.01 16.83
C GLY A 775 14.20 38.54 17.73
N THR A 776 13.13 39.09 17.18
CA THR A 776 11.97 39.51 17.96
C THR A 776 10.85 38.49 17.83
N MET A 777 10.16 38.20 18.94
CA MET A 777 8.94 37.42 18.94
C MET A 777 7.73 38.32 18.71
N HIS A 778 6.80 37.83 17.92
CA HIS A 778 5.49 38.44 17.75
C HIS A 778 4.41 37.35 17.58
N THR A 779 3.18 37.73 17.82
CA THR A 779 2.06 36.83 17.69
C THR A 779 1.24 37.22 16.48
N HIS A 780 0.82 36.27 15.67
CA HIS A 780 -0.13 36.47 14.59
C HIS A 780 -0.97 35.24 14.34
N THR A 781 -2.08 35.44 13.68
CA THR A 781 -2.98 34.35 13.27
C THR A 781 -2.64 33.89 11.88
N HIS A 782 -2.54 32.59 11.68
CA HIS A 782 -2.40 31.99 10.35
C HIS A 782 -3.07 30.61 10.26
N GLN A 783 -3.34 30.21 9.04
CA GLN A 783 -3.96 28.92 8.76
C GLN A 783 -2.92 27.85 8.47
N HIS A 784 -3.01 26.76 9.20
CA HIS A 784 -2.24 25.53 8.96
C HIS A 784 -3.15 24.43 8.41
N TRP A 785 -3.30 24.38 7.11
CA TRP A 785 -4.08 23.35 6.41
C TRP A 785 -5.55 23.19 6.78
N PRO A 786 -6.35 22.60 5.88
CA PRO A 786 -7.65 23.19 5.55
C PRO A 786 -8.63 23.32 6.72
N ASP A 787 -8.28 22.78 7.87
CA ASP A 787 -9.27 22.61 8.94
C ASP A 787 -9.10 23.56 10.13
N HIS A 788 -7.98 24.25 10.27
CA HIS A 788 -7.80 25.20 11.39
C HIS A 788 -6.74 26.27 11.11
N SER A 789 -6.99 27.41 11.66
CA SER A 789 -6.02 28.50 11.82
C SER A 789 -5.81 28.74 13.31
N HIS A 790 -4.67 29.25 13.69
CA HIS A 790 -4.37 29.57 15.06
C HIS A 790 -3.44 30.77 15.21
N GLU A 791 -3.51 31.43 16.34
CA GLU A 791 -2.57 32.45 16.75
C GLU A 791 -1.45 31.82 17.54
N HIS A 792 -0.23 32.14 17.20
CA HIS A 792 0.93 31.77 18.00
C HIS A 792 2.10 32.72 17.79
N PRO A 793 3.01 32.85 18.75
CA PRO A 793 4.23 33.59 18.58
C PRO A 793 5.20 32.90 17.63
N HIS A 794 5.88 33.68 16.83
CA HIS A 794 6.92 33.25 15.92
C HIS A 794 8.26 33.93 16.23
N TYR A 795 9.31 33.13 16.06
CA TYR A 795 10.67 33.61 16.03
C TYR A 795 11.09 33.78 14.56
N HIS A 796 11.36 34.99 14.14
CA HIS A 796 11.93 35.22 12.82
C HIS A 796 13.45 35.12 12.89
N ASN A 797 13.98 34.00 12.35
CA ASN A 797 15.40 33.92 12.02
C ASN A 797 15.56 34.51 10.62
N VAL A 798 16.41 35.51 10.50
CA VAL A 798 16.86 36.05 9.22
C VAL A 798 18.01 35.22 8.69
#